data_ff6af77d42e38c48bdb9ce9e954c3c44
#
_entry.id   ff6af77d42e38c48bdb9ce9e954c3c44
#
_cell.length_a   1.000
_cell.length_b   1.000
_cell.length_c   1.000
_cell.angle_alpha   90.00
_cell.angle_beta   90.00
_cell.angle_gamma   90.00
#
_symmetry.space_group_name_H-M   'P 1'
#
loop_
_entity.id
_entity.type
_entity.pdbx_description
1 polymer ?
#
loop_
_entity_poly.entity_id
_entity_poly.type
_entity_poly.pdbx_seq_one_letter_code
_entity_poly.pdbx_strand_id
1 'polypeptide(L)'
;MNPEQPASSPADLLHAEAREVLRCLTGVTNAEFHDGQYEAIRALVADRARTLVVQRTGWGKSAVYFISSLLLRARGMGPALIVSPLLSLMRDQVEAASRAGVRAAMVNSANVTEWDEIRTRLEADELDVLLVGPERLNNPAFREQWLPYLLPRLGLLVIDEAHCISDWGHDFRPDYRRIGSLIKSLPAGVPVLATTATANDRVSRDIAEQLSTDTTAPVHVLRGPLSRESLRLGVLTLPHEAQRIGWLLTHLNSLPGSGIIYTLTVSAAEDTTNALRASGYKVLAYTGKTDPDERLVAEQALKENRVKALVATSALGMGFDKPDLGFVVHLGAPSSAVSYYQQIGRAGRGAVNADVLLLPGREDRAIWEYFATASMPNEEQALAVLDTLAQSPEGLSITALEARVQLRRSTLELLLKVLDVEGAAVKEGNYWRRTSSPWQYDSARYAAVAQARVLEQNAMLEYERTSQCRMLFLAQQLDDASATACGRCDVCAGPWYPVEVPAEAQQAAQSSFNTVGVPLQPRRMWPSGLDQLMGADAPRGRLSKDEQAESGYALARLSDMGYGTRLREFLATNELGEPVDSEVPAELGRACVKVLAAWEWSEAGRPVAVLTLPSPVRPRLAQSLGRGLASVGRLVDLGWVSLVGEPRFFGGNSAFRCADVLRSYRVPAEVLDYVREHRCPVLLVSDVVDSRWAFTVVARELRLAGASAVYPFSLAATH
;
A
#
# COMPACT_ATOMS: atom_id res chain seq x y z
N MET A 1 -2.81 -28.01 66.03
CA MET A 1 -2.18 -26.84 65.41
C MET A 1 -2.03 -27.13 63.93
N ASN A 2 -2.92 -26.58 63.16
CA ASN A 2 -2.76 -26.62 61.71
C ASN A 2 -1.62 -25.66 61.30
N PRO A 3 -0.67 -26.04 60.44
CA PRO A 3 0.29 -25.09 59.94
C PRO A 3 -0.46 -24.05 59.07
N GLU A 4 -0.37 -22.80 59.50
CA GLU A 4 -0.80 -21.66 58.68
C GLU A 4 -0.15 -21.76 57.31
N GLN A 5 -0.98 -21.87 56.25
CA GLN A 5 -0.52 -21.70 54.87
C GLN A 5 0.11 -20.31 54.78
N PRO A 6 1.32 -20.16 54.21
CA PRO A 6 1.93 -18.85 54.03
C PRO A 6 0.97 -17.99 53.18
N ALA A 7 0.66 -16.80 53.67
CA ALA A 7 -0.14 -15.84 52.92
C ALA A 7 0.51 -15.61 51.53
N SER A 8 -0.26 -15.87 50.47
CA SER A 8 0.21 -15.67 49.07
C SER A 8 0.75 -14.24 48.91
N SER A 9 1.92 -14.11 48.32
CA SER A 9 2.48 -12.78 48.06
C SER A 9 1.53 -11.98 47.10
N PRO A 10 1.54 -10.63 47.14
CA PRO A 10 0.78 -9.83 46.18
C PRO A 10 1.10 -10.19 44.73
N ALA A 11 2.30 -10.64 44.42
CA ALA A 11 2.73 -11.11 43.12
C ALA A 11 2.06 -12.44 42.71
N ASP A 12 1.92 -13.39 43.70
CA ASP A 12 1.25 -14.68 43.46
C ASP A 12 -0.25 -14.50 43.23
N LEU A 13 -0.87 -13.55 43.91
CA LEU A 13 -2.28 -13.22 43.72
C LEU A 13 -2.51 -12.62 42.32
N LEU A 14 -1.69 -11.67 41.91
CA LEU A 14 -1.78 -11.09 40.56
C LEU A 14 -1.58 -12.14 39.47
N HIS A 15 -0.63 -13.07 39.65
CA HIS A 15 -0.39 -14.16 38.72
C HIS A 15 -1.60 -15.10 38.59
N ALA A 16 -2.24 -15.45 39.71
CA ALA A 16 -3.42 -16.29 39.72
C ALA A 16 -4.62 -15.60 39.02
N GLU A 17 -4.87 -14.32 39.31
CA GLU A 17 -5.92 -13.52 38.67
C GLU A 17 -5.67 -13.41 37.15
N ALA A 18 -4.46 -13.06 36.73
CA ALA A 18 -4.09 -12.92 35.32
C ALA A 18 -4.27 -14.24 34.55
N ARG A 19 -3.92 -15.38 35.18
CA ARG A 19 -4.07 -16.71 34.57
C ARG A 19 -5.55 -17.10 34.42
N GLU A 20 -6.40 -16.72 35.37
CA GLU A 20 -7.84 -16.96 35.24
C GLU A 20 -8.44 -16.17 34.05
N VAL A 21 -8.08 -14.91 33.92
CA VAL A 21 -8.48 -14.10 32.77
C VAL A 21 -7.95 -14.70 31.47
N LEU A 22 -6.71 -15.19 31.42
CA LEU A 22 -6.15 -15.86 30.23
C LEU A 22 -6.99 -17.07 29.81
N ARG A 23 -7.42 -17.90 30.79
CA ARG A 23 -8.26 -19.08 30.54
C ARG A 23 -9.62 -18.70 29.98
N CYS A 24 -10.24 -17.65 30.51
CA CYS A 24 -11.48 -17.09 29.97
C CYS A 24 -11.29 -16.58 28.54
N LEU A 25 -10.23 -15.81 28.26
CA LEU A 25 -9.93 -15.24 26.95
C LEU A 25 -9.67 -16.30 25.88
N THR A 26 -8.97 -17.38 26.24
CA THR A 26 -8.59 -18.43 25.29
C THR A 26 -9.62 -19.55 25.18
N GLY A 27 -10.52 -19.68 26.16
CA GLY A 27 -11.42 -20.82 26.28
C GLY A 27 -10.71 -22.15 26.60
N VAL A 28 -9.41 -22.10 26.96
CA VAL A 28 -8.59 -23.27 27.26
C VAL A 28 -8.37 -23.38 28.77
N THR A 29 -8.88 -24.45 29.36
CA THR A 29 -8.88 -24.66 30.82
C THR A 29 -7.47 -24.69 31.45
N ASN A 30 -6.49 -25.16 30.68
CA ASN A 30 -5.09 -25.29 31.13
C ASN A 30 -4.19 -24.28 30.40
N ALA A 31 -4.72 -23.13 30.00
CA ALA A 31 -3.90 -22.10 29.37
C ALA A 31 -2.85 -21.58 30.35
N GLU A 32 -1.62 -21.51 29.91
CA GLU A 32 -0.48 -20.95 30.60
C GLU A 32 0.15 -19.82 29.79
N PHE A 33 0.84 -18.91 30.47
CA PHE A 33 1.50 -17.80 29.82
C PHE A 33 2.70 -18.27 28.98
N HIS A 34 2.88 -17.68 27.83
CA HIS A 34 4.17 -17.75 27.13
C HIS A 34 5.22 -16.90 27.87
N ASP A 35 6.48 -17.23 27.67
CA ASP A 35 7.61 -16.52 28.30
C ASP A 35 7.50 -15.00 28.05
N GLY A 36 7.60 -14.23 29.12
CA GLY A 36 7.51 -12.77 29.11
C GLY A 36 6.08 -12.18 29.13
N GLN A 37 5.00 -12.98 28.89
CA GLN A 37 3.63 -12.43 28.91
C GLN A 37 3.24 -11.93 30.31
N TYR A 38 3.43 -12.76 31.33
CA TYR A 38 3.13 -12.37 32.72
C TYR A 38 4.00 -11.20 33.17
N GLU A 39 5.27 -11.18 32.78
CA GLU A 39 6.18 -10.07 33.10
C GLU A 39 5.65 -8.74 32.51
N ALA A 40 5.18 -8.74 31.26
CA ALA A 40 4.56 -7.57 30.66
C ALA A 40 3.28 -7.14 31.41
N ILE A 41 2.40 -8.10 31.77
CA ILE A 41 1.18 -7.83 32.53
C ILE A 41 1.53 -7.24 33.89
N ARG A 42 2.50 -7.82 34.60
CA ARG A 42 2.94 -7.33 35.92
C ARG A 42 3.47 -5.89 35.84
N ALA A 43 4.33 -5.60 34.85
CA ALA A 43 4.86 -4.26 34.63
C ALA A 43 3.74 -3.23 34.41
N LEU A 44 2.70 -3.59 33.68
CA LEU A 44 1.57 -2.68 33.41
C LEU A 44 0.63 -2.53 34.61
N VAL A 45 0.30 -3.63 35.30
CA VAL A 45 -0.75 -3.64 36.33
C VAL A 45 -0.21 -3.28 37.70
N ALA A 46 0.95 -3.84 38.10
CA ALA A 46 1.55 -3.59 39.40
C ALA A 46 2.46 -2.35 39.39
N ASP A 47 3.38 -2.29 38.42
CA ASP A 47 4.42 -1.26 38.38
C ASP A 47 3.96 0.02 37.63
N ARG A 48 2.81 -0.01 36.94
CA ARG A 48 2.28 1.10 36.11
C ARG A 48 3.30 1.60 35.11
N ALA A 49 4.13 0.70 34.60
CA ALA A 49 5.25 1.02 33.75
C ALA A 49 4.82 1.35 32.31
N ARG A 50 5.70 2.06 31.61
CA ARG A 50 5.68 2.15 30.15
C ARG A 50 6.47 0.99 29.60
N THR A 51 5.83 0.16 28.78
CA THR A 51 6.38 -1.12 28.36
C THR A 51 6.37 -1.23 26.84
N LEU A 52 7.51 -1.60 26.26
CA LEU A 52 7.65 -1.99 24.86
C LEU A 52 7.82 -3.51 24.77
N VAL A 53 6.91 -4.18 24.08
CA VAL A 53 6.96 -5.62 23.83
C VAL A 53 7.30 -5.89 22.38
N VAL A 54 8.49 -6.42 22.12
CA VAL A 54 8.97 -6.87 20.81
C VAL A 54 8.93 -8.39 20.77
N GLN A 55 7.89 -8.94 20.12
CA GLN A 55 7.61 -10.36 20.12
C GLN A 55 7.04 -10.81 18.78
N ARG A 56 7.44 -12.00 18.32
CA ARG A 56 6.95 -12.60 17.06
C ARG A 56 5.43 -12.59 16.93
N THR A 57 4.95 -12.62 15.70
CA THR A 57 3.52 -12.81 15.43
C THR A 57 3.05 -14.16 15.99
N GLY A 58 1.84 -14.21 16.56
CA GLY A 58 1.30 -15.43 17.19
C GLY A 58 1.74 -15.68 18.64
N TRP A 59 2.60 -14.83 19.24
CA TRP A 59 2.98 -14.94 20.65
C TRP A 59 1.85 -14.58 21.62
N GLY A 60 0.81 -13.92 21.16
CA GLY A 60 -0.32 -13.54 22.01
C GLY A 60 -0.20 -12.14 22.61
N LYS A 61 0.35 -11.17 21.87
CA LYS A 61 0.40 -9.74 22.27
C LYS A 61 -0.97 -9.20 22.70
N SER A 62 -2.04 -9.62 22.01
CA SER A 62 -3.41 -9.22 22.35
C SER A 62 -3.88 -9.72 23.73
N ALA A 63 -3.46 -10.88 24.16
CA ALA A 63 -3.78 -11.36 25.48
C ALA A 63 -3.19 -10.44 26.58
N VAL A 64 -1.97 -9.93 26.39
CA VAL A 64 -1.33 -9.02 27.35
C VAL A 64 -2.18 -7.78 27.57
N TYR A 65 -2.61 -7.10 26.52
CA TYR A 65 -3.38 -5.86 26.70
C TYR A 65 -4.83 -6.10 27.16
N PHE A 66 -5.50 -7.18 26.74
CA PHE A 66 -6.85 -7.47 27.26
C PHE A 66 -6.83 -7.87 28.72
N ILE A 67 -5.90 -8.74 29.13
CA ILE A 67 -5.72 -9.13 30.54
C ILE A 67 -5.40 -7.92 31.40
N SER A 68 -4.42 -7.10 30.97
CA SER A 68 -4.06 -5.89 31.69
C SER A 68 -5.22 -4.91 31.82
N SER A 69 -6.01 -4.74 30.73
CA SER A 69 -7.20 -3.88 30.75
C SER A 69 -8.22 -4.34 31.80
N LEU A 70 -8.58 -5.63 31.82
CA LEU A 70 -9.54 -6.19 32.75
C LEU A 70 -9.05 -6.12 34.21
N LEU A 71 -7.78 -6.42 34.44
CA LEU A 71 -7.19 -6.33 35.78
C LEU A 71 -7.12 -4.89 36.29
N LEU A 72 -6.88 -3.92 35.41
CA LEU A 72 -6.90 -2.50 35.75
C LEU A 72 -8.33 -2.02 36.01
N ARG A 73 -9.30 -2.47 35.24
CA ARG A 73 -10.76 -2.23 35.48
C ARG A 73 -11.19 -2.77 36.83
N ALA A 74 -10.81 -4.00 37.17
CA ALA A 74 -11.11 -4.61 38.49
C ALA A 74 -10.50 -3.81 39.66
N ARG A 75 -9.46 -3.00 39.41
CA ARG A 75 -8.83 -2.11 40.38
C ARG A 75 -9.37 -0.67 40.32
N GLY A 76 -10.51 -0.47 39.69
CA GLY A 76 -11.22 0.82 39.63
C GLY A 76 -10.64 1.83 38.63
N MET A 77 -9.77 1.38 37.71
CA MET A 77 -9.30 2.22 36.61
C MET A 77 -10.35 2.33 35.49
N GLY A 78 -10.25 3.36 34.69
CA GLY A 78 -11.13 3.55 33.54
C GLY A 78 -10.80 2.61 32.37
N PRO A 79 -11.45 2.84 31.20
CA PRO A 79 -11.27 1.98 30.02
C PRO A 79 -9.86 2.07 29.43
N ALA A 80 -9.49 1.06 28.66
CA ALA A 80 -8.28 1.08 27.84
C ALA A 80 -8.55 1.71 26.47
N LEU A 81 -7.61 2.51 25.97
CA LEU A 81 -7.57 2.98 24.57
C LEU A 81 -6.52 2.19 23.80
N ILE A 82 -6.94 1.49 22.75
CA ILE A 82 -6.06 0.76 21.85
C ILE A 82 -5.99 1.48 20.51
N VAL A 83 -4.80 1.94 20.14
CA VAL A 83 -4.53 2.50 18.82
C VAL A 83 -3.97 1.39 17.94
N SER A 84 -4.72 1.01 16.88
CA SER A 84 -4.36 -0.06 15.96
C SER A 84 -4.51 0.39 14.51
N PRO A 85 -3.57 0.06 13.60
CA PRO A 85 -3.52 0.66 12.26
C PRO A 85 -4.51 0.08 11.25
N LEU A 86 -5.22 -0.99 11.58
CA LEU A 86 -5.98 -1.77 10.60
C LEU A 86 -7.38 -2.12 11.09
N LEU A 87 -8.37 -1.81 10.25
CA LEU A 87 -9.79 -2.08 10.52
C LEU A 87 -10.10 -3.58 10.67
N SER A 88 -9.49 -4.44 9.85
CA SER A 88 -9.66 -5.90 9.93
C SER A 88 -9.17 -6.44 11.28
N LEU A 89 -7.98 -6.00 11.70
CA LEU A 89 -7.41 -6.38 12.99
C LEU A 89 -8.30 -5.92 14.15
N MET A 90 -8.77 -4.67 14.12
CA MET A 90 -9.67 -4.16 15.17
C MET A 90 -10.97 -4.96 15.26
N ARG A 91 -11.55 -5.39 14.13
CA ARG A 91 -12.75 -6.24 14.12
C ARG A 91 -12.48 -7.60 14.75
N ASP A 92 -11.43 -8.28 14.31
CA ASP A 92 -11.05 -9.58 14.87
C ASP A 92 -10.75 -9.47 16.38
N GLN A 93 -10.15 -8.35 16.82
CA GLN A 93 -9.89 -8.06 18.24
C GLN A 93 -11.18 -7.80 19.04
N VAL A 94 -12.12 -7.01 18.52
CA VAL A 94 -13.42 -6.78 19.18
C VAL A 94 -14.23 -8.07 19.28
N GLU A 95 -14.24 -8.88 18.24
CA GLU A 95 -14.93 -10.17 18.24
C GLU A 95 -14.30 -11.14 19.25
N ALA A 96 -12.97 -11.23 19.30
CA ALA A 96 -12.26 -12.04 20.28
C ALA A 96 -12.51 -11.54 21.73
N ALA A 97 -12.48 -10.23 21.95
CA ALA A 97 -12.78 -9.60 23.22
C ALA A 97 -14.20 -9.92 23.68
N SER A 98 -15.19 -9.79 22.80
CA SER A 98 -16.61 -10.06 23.10
C SER A 98 -16.84 -11.53 23.49
N ARG A 99 -16.18 -12.48 22.81
CA ARG A 99 -16.25 -13.91 23.19
C ARG A 99 -15.71 -14.17 24.60
N ALA A 100 -14.78 -13.35 25.03
CA ALA A 100 -14.19 -13.42 26.37
C ALA A 100 -14.91 -12.56 27.43
N GLY A 101 -16.05 -11.98 27.10
CA GLY A 101 -16.82 -11.14 28.01
C GLY A 101 -16.28 -9.73 28.20
N VAL A 102 -15.30 -9.29 27.39
CA VAL A 102 -14.78 -7.91 27.42
C VAL A 102 -15.70 -7.00 26.65
N ARG A 103 -16.14 -5.92 27.27
CA ARG A 103 -17.00 -4.90 26.64
C ARG A 103 -16.14 -3.97 25.77
N ALA A 104 -15.93 -4.38 24.53
CA ALA A 104 -15.10 -3.65 23.55
C ALA A 104 -15.96 -2.96 22.48
N ALA A 105 -15.50 -1.82 22.02
CA ALA A 105 -16.06 -1.12 20.85
C ALA A 105 -14.93 -0.56 19.99
N MET A 106 -15.21 -0.31 18.71
CA MET A 106 -14.25 0.33 17.79
C MET A 106 -14.87 1.56 17.13
N VAL A 107 -14.02 2.58 16.87
CA VAL A 107 -14.41 3.81 16.19
C VAL A 107 -13.56 3.97 14.93
N ASN A 108 -14.20 3.95 13.76
CA ASN A 108 -13.53 4.05 12.46
C ASN A 108 -14.41 4.78 11.43
N SER A 109 -13.94 4.91 10.18
CA SER A 109 -14.69 5.59 9.12
C SER A 109 -15.87 4.80 8.56
N ALA A 110 -15.94 3.51 8.80
CA ALA A 110 -17.01 2.67 8.28
C ALA A 110 -18.24 2.65 9.19
N ASN A 111 -18.09 2.98 10.50
CA ASN A 111 -19.16 2.94 11.48
C ASN A 111 -19.53 4.30 12.07
N VAL A 112 -19.44 5.37 11.28
CA VAL A 112 -19.72 6.75 11.74
C VAL A 112 -21.11 6.89 12.36
N THR A 113 -22.10 6.14 11.90
CA THR A 113 -23.48 6.14 12.42
C THR A 113 -23.61 5.59 13.84
N GLU A 114 -22.64 4.80 14.30
CA GLU A 114 -22.63 4.17 15.63
C GLU A 114 -21.88 5.02 16.68
N TRP A 115 -21.21 6.08 16.27
CA TRP A 115 -20.31 6.83 17.15
C TRP A 115 -21.00 7.44 18.35
N ASP A 116 -22.19 7.98 18.18
CA ASP A 116 -22.94 8.60 19.29
C ASP A 116 -23.38 7.55 20.31
N GLU A 117 -23.76 6.36 19.87
CA GLU A 117 -24.07 5.23 20.75
C GLU A 117 -22.83 4.77 21.52
N ILE A 118 -21.70 4.58 20.82
CA ILE A 118 -20.44 4.16 21.44
C ILE A 118 -19.99 5.21 22.47
N ARG A 119 -20.12 6.50 22.15
CA ARG A 119 -19.80 7.58 23.08
C ARG A 119 -20.69 7.53 24.34
N THR A 120 -21.99 7.35 24.18
CA THR A 120 -22.94 7.22 25.30
C THR A 120 -22.54 6.05 26.22
N ARG A 121 -22.20 4.89 25.65
CA ARG A 121 -21.72 3.72 26.41
C ARG A 121 -20.39 3.99 27.13
N LEU A 122 -19.47 4.75 26.48
CA LEU A 122 -18.22 5.16 27.09
C LEU A 122 -18.46 6.10 28.27
N GLU A 123 -19.36 7.07 28.13
CA GLU A 123 -19.76 8.02 29.17
C GLU A 123 -20.47 7.33 30.34
N ALA A 124 -21.24 6.28 30.06
CA ALA A 124 -21.89 5.43 31.08
C ALA A 124 -20.96 4.41 31.75
N ASP A 125 -19.65 4.41 31.41
CA ASP A 125 -18.64 3.43 31.87
C ASP A 125 -18.97 1.96 31.52
N GLU A 126 -19.68 1.77 30.42
CA GLU A 126 -20.10 0.44 29.92
C GLU A 126 -19.08 -0.19 28.96
N LEU A 127 -17.94 0.46 28.72
CA LEU A 127 -16.86 -0.06 27.90
C LEU A 127 -15.60 -0.31 28.72
N ASP A 128 -14.97 -1.45 28.49
CA ASP A 128 -13.67 -1.80 29.06
C ASP A 128 -12.52 -1.41 28.11
N VAL A 129 -12.79 -1.46 26.80
CA VAL A 129 -11.81 -1.22 25.74
C VAL A 129 -12.43 -0.43 24.60
N LEU A 130 -11.74 0.64 24.18
CA LEU A 130 -12.04 1.40 22.96
C LEU A 130 -10.88 1.23 21.97
N LEU A 131 -11.17 0.70 20.77
CA LEU A 131 -10.21 0.59 19.68
C LEU A 131 -10.41 1.72 18.67
N VAL A 132 -9.31 2.35 18.26
CA VAL A 132 -9.34 3.44 17.28
C VAL A 132 -8.19 3.29 16.27
N GLY A 133 -8.45 3.74 15.02
CA GLY A 133 -7.36 3.92 14.06
C GLY A 133 -6.54 5.18 14.38
N PRO A 134 -5.24 5.22 14.04
CA PRO A 134 -4.38 6.39 14.29
C PRO A 134 -4.89 7.65 13.60
N GLU A 135 -5.59 7.52 12.47
CA GLU A 135 -6.21 8.63 11.76
C GLU A 135 -7.30 9.33 12.59
N ARG A 136 -7.88 8.65 13.60
CA ARG A 136 -8.86 9.26 14.52
C ARG A 136 -8.20 10.29 15.44
N LEU A 137 -6.96 10.06 15.83
CA LEU A 137 -6.20 11.01 16.63
C LEU A 137 -5.94 12.33 15.88
N ASN A 138 -6.01 12.29 14.54
CA ASN A 138 -5.92 13.48 13.68
C ASN A 138 -7.30 14.12 13.40
N ASN A 139 -8.41 13.45 13.71
CA ASN A 139 -9.74 13.98 13.50
C ASN A 139 -10.07 15.04 14.57
N PRO A 140 -10.36 16.32 14.21
CA PRO A 140 -10.67 17.36 15.18
C PRO A 140 -11.85 17.03 16.08
N ALA A 141 -12.94 16.49 15.53
CA ALA A 141 -14.12 16.14 16.30
C ALA A 141 -13.82 15.05 17.35
N PHE A 142 -12.99 14.05 17.01
CA PHE A 142 -12.56 13.05 17.99
C PHE A 142 -11.70 13.66 19.10
N ARG A 143 -10.77 14.55 18.75
CA ARG A 143 -9.92 15.23 19.73
C ARG A 143 -10.69 16.15 20.67
N GLU A 144 -11.70 16.87 20.15
CA GLU A 144 -12.44 17.86 20.92
C GLU A 144 -13.58 17.23 21.74
N GLN A 145 -14.19 16.15 21.25
CA GLN A 145 -15.38 15.57 21.86
C GLN A 145 -15.11 14.31 22.68
N TRP A 146 -14.07 13.52 22.33
CA TRP A 146 -13.79 12.22 22.95
C TRP A 146 -12.59 12.25 23.90
N LEU A 147 -11.46 12.82 23.46
CA LEU A 147 -10.24 12.80 24.27
C LEU A 147 -10.37 13.54 25.60
N PRO A 148 -11.02 14.71 25.73
CA PRO A 148 -11.16 15.40 27.00
C PRO A 148 -11.93 14.59 28.06
N TYR A 149 -12.85 13.74 27.62
CA TYR A 149 -13.57 12.83 28.51
C TYR A 149 -12.76 11.57 28.81
N LEU A 150 -12.12 10.99 27.81
CA LEU A 150 -11.42 9.70 27.91
C LEU A 150 -10.10 9.79 28.68
N LEU A 151 -9.26 10.79 28.37
CA LEU A 151 -7.89 10.89 28.92
C LEU A 151 -7.85 10.96 30.44
N PRO A 152 -8.67 11.77 31.15
CA PRO A 152 -8.62 11.85 32.61
C PRO A 152 -8.97 10.54 33.32
N ARG A 153 -9.66 9.64 32.63
CA ARG A 153 -10.16 8.37 33.17
C ARG A 153 -9.41 7.15 32.61
N LEU A 154 -8.45 7.36 31.71
CA LEU A 154 -7.81 6.28 30.98
C LEU A 154 -7.09 5.30 31.93
N GLY A 155 -7.44 4.02 31.82
CA GLY A 155 -6.80 2.95 32.59
C GLY A 155 -5.52 2.43 31.97
N LEU A 156 -5.45 2.40 30.62
CA LEU A 156 -4.31 1.88 29.87
C LEU A 156 -4.31 2.50 28.46
N LEU A 157 -3.16 2.94 27.99
CA LEU A 157 -2.94 3.23 26.57
C LEU A 157 -2.19 2.06 25.91
N VAL A 158 -2.73 1.54 24.82
CA VAL A 158 -2.07 0.50 24.02
C VAL A 158 -1.79 1.04 22.62
N ILE A 159 -0.57 0.85 22.14
CA ILE A 159 -0.13 1.19 20.81
C ILE A 159 0.27 -0.10 20.11
N ASP A 160 -0.65 -0.63 19.30
CA ASP A 160 -0.38 -1.83 18.54
C ASP A 160 0.36 -1.48 17.24
N GLU A 161 1.22 -2.40 16.77
CA GLU A 161 2.14 -2.19 15.65
C GLU A 161 2.99 -0.91 15.80
N ALA A 162 3.58 -0.74 16.98
CA ALA A 162 4.28 0.48 17.37
C ALA A 162 5.46 0.86 16.46
N HIS A 163 5.97 -0.07 15.62
CA HIS A 163 6.97 0.25 14.61
C HIS A 163 6.50 1.34 13.62
N CYS A 164 5.17 1.53 13.47
CA CYS A 164 4.61 2.60 12.66
C CYS A 164 4.84 4.03 13.22
N ILE A 165 5.22 4.16 14.50
CA ILE A 165 5.57 5.45 15.11
C ILE A 165 6.93 5.92 14.61
N SER A 166 7.86 4.97 14.43
CA SER A 166 9.23 5.25 14.09
C SER A 166 9.37 5.69 12.63
N ASP A 167 10.09 6.78 12.40
CA ASP A 167 10.47 7.22 11.05
C ASP A 167 11.34 6.18 10.32
N TRP A 168 11.98 5.32 11.09
CA TRP A 168 12.84 4.23 10.64
C TRP A 168 12.08 2.92 10.43
N GLY A 169 10.78 2.90 10.76
CA GLY A 169 9.92 1.76 10.54
C GLY A 169 9.61 1.57 9.05
N HIS A 170 9.55 0.33 8.61
CA HIS A 170 9.24 -0.02 7.21
C HIS A 170 7.82 0.39 6.77
N ASP A 171 6.91 0.64 7.68
CA ASP A 171 5.52 1.12 7.45
C ASP A 171 5.24 2.39 8.26
N PHE A 172 6.12 3.39 8.11
CA PHE A 172 5.93 4.68 8.76
C PHE A 172 4.61 5.33 8.34
N ARG A 173 3.82 5.73 9.34
CA ARG A 173 2.55 6.44 9.15
C ARG A 173 2.56 7.76 9.89
N PRO A 174 2.46 8.90 9.20
CA PRO A 174 2.45 10.23 9.84
C PRO A 174 1.41 10.34 10.97
N ASP A 175 0.26 9.69 10.80
CA ASP A 175 -0.83 9.69 11.79
C ASP A 175 -0.38 9.14 13.16
N TYR A 176 0.61 8.24 13.22
CA TYR A 176 1.16 7.67 14.47
C TYR A 176 2.03 8.66 15.26
N ARG A 177 2.63 9.65 14.61
CA ARG A 177 3.47 10.64 15.33
C ARG A 177 2.71 11.45 16.38
N ARG A 178 1.40 11.62 16.20
CA ARG A 178 0.56 12.28 17.21
C ARG A 178 0.40 11.46 18.49
N ILE A 179 0.70 10.19 18.49
CA ILE A 179 0.71 9.36 19.68
C ILE A 179 1.72 9.90 20.70
N GLY A 180 2.86 10.42 20.26
CA GLY A 180 3.82 11.08 21.15
C GLY A 180 3.20 12.28 21.90
N SER A 181 2.37 13.11 21.24
CA SER A 181 1.64 14.20 21.88
C SER A 181 0.55 13.66 22.83
N LEU A 182 -0.13 12.59 22.44
CA LEU A 182 -1.13 11.92 23.29
C LEU A 182 -0.49 11.39 24.57
N ILE A 183 0.67 10.73 24.47
CA ILE A 183 1.43 10.20 25.61
C ILE A 183 1.83 11.32 26.59
N LYS A 184 2.23 12.49 26.07
CA LYS A 184 2.57 13.67 26.89
C LYS A 184 1.37 14.26 27.63
N SER A 185 0.15 14.06 27.12
CA SER A 185 -1.09 14.55 27.73
C SER A 185 -1.73 13.57 28.73
N LEU A 186 -1.17 12.36 28.87
CA LEU A 186 -1.68 11.36 29.82
C LEU A 186 -1.50 11.81 31.27
N PRO A 187 -2.47 11.53 32.15
CA PRO A 187 -2.30 11.67 33.58
C PRO A 187 -1.12 10.84 34.10
N ALA A 188 -0.49 11.32 35.17
CA ALA A 188 0.58 10.58 35.82
C ALA A 188 0.10 9.19 36.30
N GLY A 189 0.92 8.16 36.10
CA GLY A 189 0.62 6.80 36.52
C GLY A 189 -0.29 5.99 35.58
N VAL A 190 -0.69 6.53 34.41
CA VAL A 190 -1.34 5.72 33.38
C VAL A 190 -0.29 4.86 32.67
N PRO A 191 -0.39 3.51 32.72
CA PRO A 191 0.52 2.64 32.03
C PRO A 191 0.36 2.74 30.52
N VAL A 192 1.47 2.53 29.80
CA VAL A 192 1.46 2.53 28.32
C VAL A 192 2.11 1.25 27.85
N LEU A 193 1.42 0.56 26.94
CA LEU A 193 1.94 -0.63 26.27
C LEU A 193 2.13 -0.33 24.77
N ALA A 194 3.34 -0.48 24.29
CA ALA A 194 3.63 -0.53 22.86
C ALA A 194 3.94 -1.98 22.45
N THR A 195 3.32 -2.47 21.37
CA THR A 195 3.55 -3.83 20.89
C THR A 195 3.97 -3.82 19.43
N THR A 196 4.93 -4.67 19.06
CA THR A 196 5.33 -4.89 17.67
C THR A 196 5.93 -6.29 17.49
N ALA A 197 5.91 -6.78 16.26
CA ALA A 197 6.60 -8.01 15.87
C ALA A 197 7.92 -7.75 15.13
N THR A 198 8.16 -6.52 14.70
CA THR A 198 9.18 -6.17 13.70
C THR A 198 9.88 -4.87 14.07
N ALA A 199 10.60 -4.85 15.16
CA ALA A 199 11.44 -3.73 15.53
C ALA A 199 12.88 -4.20 15.78
N ASN A 200 13.81 -3.68 15.00
CA ASN A 200 15.22 -3.76 15.29
C ASN A 200 15.61 -2.81 16.44
N ASP A 201 16.84 -2.84 16.88
CA ASP A 201 17.30 -2.03 18.04
C ASP A 201 17.14 -0.51 17.80
N ARG A 202 17.30 -0.05 16.54
CA ARG A 202 17.13 1.36 16.19
C ARG A 202 15.67 1.78 16.32
N VAL A 203 14.74 1.00 15.74
CA VAL A 203 13.29 1.23 15.84
C VAL A 203 12.86 1.12 17.31
N SER A 204 13.37 0.16 18.05
CA SER A 204 13.06 -0.03 19.48
C SER A 204 13.49 1.14 20.34
N ARG A 205 14.67 1.71 20.08
CA ARG A 205 15.17 2.91 20.79
C ARG A 205 14.30 4.14 20.45
N ASP A 206 13.99 4.35 19.19
CA ASP A 206 13.12 5.46 18.78
C ASP A 206 11.72 5.36 19.43
N ILE A 207 11.12 4.17 19.44
CA ILE A 207 9.86 3.94 20.15
C ILE A 207 10.01 4.22 21.64
N ALA A 208 11.06 3.72 22.28
CA ALA A 208 11.28 3.93 23.70
C ALA A 208 11.49 5.41 24.05
N GLU A 209 12.21 6.16 23.22
CA GLU A 209 12.36 7.61 23.36
C GLU A 209 11.01 8.34 23.24
N GLN A 210 10.16 7.96 22.30
CA GLN A 210 8.83 8.56 22.15
C GLN A 210 7.86 8.16 23.26
N LEU A 211 8.01 6.97 23.84
CA LEU A 211 7.27 6.54 25.02
C LEU A 211 7.73 7.28 26.28
N SER A 212 8.97 7.74 26.35
CA SER A 212 9.52 8.44 27.50
C SER A 212 8.98 9.87 27.54
N THR A 213 8.42 10.30 28.67
CA THR A 213 8.02 11.71 28.90
C THR A 213 8.86 12.36 29.98
N ASP A 214 9.62 11.59 30.70
CA ASP A 214 10.49 12.05 31.78
C ASP A 214 11.76 11.21 31.82
N THR A 215 12.88 11.84 32.13
CA THR A 215 14.19 11.18 32.23
C THR A 215 14.33 10.24 33.43
N THR A 216 13.33 10.20 34.32
CA THR A 216 13.40 9.49 35.62
C THR A 216 12.84 8.06 35.57
N ALA A 217 11.96 7.72 34.64
CA ALA A 217 11.38 6.37 34.55
C ALA A 217 11.73 5.71 33.17
N PRO A 218 12.66 4.75 33.15
CA PRO A 218 13.01 4.06 31.92
C PRO A 218 11.83 3.24 31.38
N VAL A 219 11.72 3.16 30.06
CA VAL A 219 10.76 2.27 29.40
C VAL A 219 11.20 0.82 29.59
N HIS A 220 10.30 -0.03 30.04
CA HIS A 220 10.56 -1.45 30.19
C HIS A 220 10.48 -2.15 28.83
N VAL A 221 11.61 -2.63 28.32
CA VAL A 221 11.68 -3.29 27.00
C VAL A 221 11.75 -4.80 27.18
N LEU A 222 10.73 -5.49 26.69
CA LEU A 222 10.66 -6.95 26.66
C LEU A 222 10.82 -7.43 25.23
N ARG A 223 11.96 -8.07 24.95
CA ARG A 223 12.27 -8.65 23.65
C ARG A 223 12.42 -10.15 23.79
N GLY A 224 11.70 -10.91 22.99
CA GLY A 224 11.84 -12.37 22.93
C GLY A 224 12.35 -12.85 21.57
N PRO A 225 12.54 -14.16 21.43
CA PRO A 225 13.06 -14.76 20.22
C PRO A 225 12.09 -14.56 19.05
N LEU A 226 12.66 -14.20 17.90
CA LEU A 226 11.91 -13.97 16.68
C LEU A 226 11.90 -15.20 15.77
N SER A 227 12.75 -16.19 16.01
CA SER A 227 12.81 -17.43 15.24
C SER A 227 11.49 -18.20 15.25
N ARG A 228 11.14 -18.81 14.12
CA ARG A 228 9.90 -19.58 13.93
C ARG A 228 10.20 -20.98 13.42
N GLU A 229 10.07 -21.94 14.32
CA GLU A 229 10.34 -23.34 14.00
C GLU A 229 9.36 -23.97 12.98
N SER A 230 8.15 -23.42 12.86
CA SER A 230 7.14 -23.90 11.92
C SER A 230 7.44 -23.55 10.45
N LEU A 231 8.30 -22.55 10.16
CA LEU A 231 8.55 -22.09 8.82
C LEU A 231 9.69 -22.83 8.12
N ARG A 232 9.49 -23.30 6.90
CA ARG A 232 10.50 -23.88 6.03
C ARG A 232 10.77 -22.90 4.88
N LEU A 233 11.86 -22.13 4.99
CA LEU A 233 12.20 -21.07 4.05
C LEU A 233 12.97 -21.60 2.85
N GLY A 234 12.71 -21.04 1.67
CA GLY A 234 13.46 -21.29 0.45
C GLY A 234 13.48 -20.09 -0.48
N VAL A 235 14.49 -20.05 -1.35
CA VAL A 235 14.64 -19.07 -2.42
C VAL A 235 14.93 -19.79 -3.72
N LEU A 236 14.09 -19.59 -4.73
CA LEU A 236 14.26 -20.15 -6.06
C LEU A 236 14.36 -19.04 -7.09
N THR A 237 15.56 -18.85 -7.65
CA THR A 237 15.82 -17.84 -8.67
C THR A 237 15.42 -18.35 -10.04
N LEU A 238 14.38 -17.78 -10.60
CA LEU A 238 13.90 -18.02 -11.97
C LEU A 238 13.98 -16.69 -12.75
N PRO A 239 14.83 -16.61 -13.79
CA PRO A 239 15.20 -15.34 -14.42
C PRO A 239 14.08 -14.62 -15.14
N HIS A 240 13.01 -15.34 -15.54
CA HIS A 240 11.90 -14.78 -16.33
C HIS A 240 10.56 -14.90 -15.61
N GLU A 241 9.71 -13.90 -15.75
CA GLU A 241 8.34 -13.86 -15.18
C GLU A 241 7.53 -15.12 -15.56
N ALA A 242 7.60 -15.53 -16.84
CA ALA A 242 6.91 -16.71 -17.33
C ALA A 242 7.36 -18.01 -16.63
N GLN A 243 8.63 -18.10 -16.21
CA GLN A 243 9.12 -19.23 -15.44
C GLN A 243 8.56 -19.22 -14.01
N ARG A 244 8.53 -18.06 -13.35
CA ARG A 244 7.99 -17.92 -12.00
C ARG A 244 6.49 -18.27 -11.95
N ILE A 245 5.73 -17.78 -12.91
CA ILE A 245 4.30 -18.15 -13.01
C ILE A 245 4.14 -19.60 -13.47
N GLY A 246 4.93 -20.08 -14.42
CA GLY A 246 4.95 -21.48 -14.84
C GLY A 246 5.23 -22.45 -13.69
N TRP A 247 6.10 -22.04 -12.76
CA TRP A 247 6.34 -22.79 -11.53
C TRP A 247 5.06 -22.89 -10.67
N LEU A 248 4.35 -21.77 -10.48
CA LEU A 248 3.08 -21.77 -9.75
C LEU A 248 2.03 -22.63 -10.45
N LEU A 249 1.88 -22.51 -11.77
CA LEU A 249 0.94 -23.33 -12.55
C LEU A 249 1.19 -24.82 -12.39
N THR A 250 2.43 -25.23 -12.19
CA THR A 250 2.83 -26.63 -12.04
C THR A 250 2.73 -27.10 -10.58
N HIS A 251 3.18 -26.30 -9.63
CA HIS A 251 3.50 -26.76 -8.28
C HIS A 251 2.57 -26.22 -7.17
N LEU A 252 1.64 -25.30 -7.47
CA LEU A 252 0.78 -24.71 -6.45
C LEU A 252 -0.05 -25.73 -5.67
N ASN A 253 -0.50 -26.82 -6.32
CA ASN A 253 -1.27 -27.87 -5.65
C ASN A 253 -0.43 -28.72 -4.70
N SER A 254 0.89 -28.82 -4.91
CA SER A 254 1.78 -29.58 -4.03
C SER A 254 2.11 -28.83 -2.73
N LEU A 255 1.86 -27.53 -2.66
CA LEU A 255 2.01 -26.75 -1.43
C LEU A 255 0.91 -27.11 -0.41
N PRO A 256 1.22 -27.14 0.89
CA PRO A 256 0.29 -27.62 1.91
C PRO A 256 -0.89 -26.66 2.12
N GLY A 257 -2.10 -27.19 2.26
CA GLY A 257 -3.31 -26.45 2.61
C GLY A 257 -3.64 -25.30 1.68
N SER A 258 -4.03 -24.16 2.24
CA SER A 258 -4.25 -22.89 1.56
C SER A 258 -3.18 -21.86 1.96
N GLY A 259 -2.96 -20.84 1.14
CA GLY A 259 -1.88 -19.89 1.36
C GLY A 259 -2.07 -18.52 0.73
N ILE A 260 -1.00 -17.74 0.75
CA ILE A 260 -0.94 -16.40 0.17
C ILE A 260 0.19 -16.36 -0.86
N ILE A 261 -0.09 -15.76 -2.01
CA ILE A 261 0.90 -15.44 -3.05
C ILE A 261 1.05 -13.92 -3.06
N TYR A 262 2.17 -13.40 -2.56
CA TYR A 262 2.45 -11.97 -2.57
C TYR A 262 3.05 -11.53 -3.89
N THR A 263 2.64 -10.36 -4.36
CA THR A 263 3.18 -9.66 -5.53
C THR A 263 3.50 -8.22 -5.17
N LEU A 264 4.41 -7.59 -5.91
CA LEU A 264 4.84 -6.22 -5.63
C LEU A 264 3.87 -5.15 -6.14
N THR A 265 3.09 -5.48 -7.18
CA THR A 265 2.18 -4.52 -7.83
C THR A 265 0.77 -5.08 -7.96
N VAL A 266 -0.20 -4.17 -8.10
CA VAL A 266 -1.61 -4.53 -8.32
C VAL A 266 -1.78 -5.30 -9.63
N SER A 267 -1.14 -4.83 -10.71
CA SER A 267 -1.19 -5.51 -12.01
C SER A 267 -0.61 -6.93 -11.94
N ALA A 268 0.54 -7.12 -11.28
CA ALA A 268 1.10 -8.46 -11.10
C ALA A 268 0.16 -9.40 -10.32
N ALA A 269 -0.60 -8.86 -9.34
CA ALA A 269 -1.61 -9.65 -8.63
C ALA A 269 -2.78 -10.05 -9.55
N GLU A 270 -3.27 -9.11 -10.36
CA GLU A 270 -4.35 -9.36 -11.32
C GLU A 270 -3.93 -10.38 -12.38
N ASP A 271 -2.76 -10.19 -13.01
CA ASP A 271 -2.22 -11.06 -14.06
C ASP A 271 -1.97 -12.47 -13.53
N THR A 272 -1.36 -12.60 -12.34
CA THR A 272 -1.13 -13.90 -11.69
C THR A 272 -2.46 -14.59 -11.36
N THR A 273 -3.44 -13.84 -10.84
CA THR A 273 -4.77 -14.39 -10.55
C THR A 273 -5.45 -14.93 -11.81
N ASN A 274 -5.38 -14.17 -12.90
CA ASN A 274 -5.96 -14.55 -14.18
C ASN A 274 -5.29 -15.80 -14.77
N ALA A 275 -3.96 -15.87 -14.75
CA ALA A 275 -3.19 -17.02 -15.20
C ALA A 275 -3.54 -18.30 -14.41
N LEU A 276 -3.60 -18.20 -13.08
CA LEU A 276 -3.95 -19.32 -12.21
C LEU A 276 -5.41 -19.77 -12.40
N ARG A 277 -6.36 -18.84 -12.54
CA ARG A 277 -7.77 -19.16 -12.81
C ARG A 277 -7.96 -19.84 -14.16
N ALA A 278 -7.27 -19.36 -15.20
CA ALA A 278 -7.30 -19.97 -16.53
C ALA A 278 -6.80 -21.44 -16.51
N SER A 279 -5.94 -21.77 -15.56
CA SER A 279 -5.43 -23.13 -15.31
C SER A 279 -6.25 -23.92 -14.28
N GLY A 280 -7.44 -23.42 -13.90
CA GLY A 280 -8.40 -24.13 -13.04
C GLY A 280 -8.18 -23.97 -11.55
N TYR A 281 -7.24 -23.14 -11.09
CA TYR A 281 -7.05 -22.88 -9.67
C TYR A 281 -8.13 -21.96 -9.08
N LYS A 282 -8.60 -22.29 -7.88
CA LYS A 282 -9.49 -21.41 -7.11
C LYS A 282 -8.64 -20.39 -6.34
N VAL A 283 -8.47 -19.24 -6.91
CA VAL A 283 -7.70 -18.12 -6.30
C VAL A 283 -8.46 -16.80 -6.42
N LEU A 284 -8.23 -15.86 -5.52
CA LEU A 284 -8.81 -14.51 -5.53
C LEU A 284 -7.72 -13.47 -5.44
N ALA A 285 -7.89 -12.35 -6.14
CA ALA A 285 -7.02 -11.19 -5.99
C ALA A 285 -7.39 -10.39 -4.73
N TYR A 286 -6.37 -9.88 -4.03
CA TYR A 286 -6.53 -9.01 -2.87
C TYR A 286 -5.54 -7.84 -2.94
N THR A 287 -6.01 -6.69 -3.37
CA THR A 287 -5.16 -5.52 -3.65
C THR A 287 -5.70 -4.24 -3.00
N GLY A 288 -4.93 -3.17 -3.06
CA GLY A 288 -5.39 -1.85 -2.63
C GLY A 288 -6.60 -1.33 -3.42
N LYS A 289 -6.82 -1.83 -4.64
CA LYS A 289 -7.96 -1.46 -5.50
C LYS A 289 -9.19 -2.36 -5.34
N THR A 290 -9.06 -3.50 -4.66
CA THR A 290 -10.19 -4.39 -4.39
C THR A 290 -11.19 -3.68 -3.46
N ASP A 291 -12.46 -3.78 -3.78
CA ASP A 291 -13.54 -3.19 -2.97
C ASP A 291 -13.50 -3.73 -1.52
N PRO A 292 -13.80 -2.91 -0.49
CA PRO A 292 -13.80 -3.36 0.90
C PRO A 292 -14.66 -4.59 1.18
N ASP A 293 -15.83 -4.69 0.58
CA ASP A 293 -16.74 -5.85 0.78
C ASP A 293 -16.19 -7.11 0.08
N GLU A 294 -15.60 -6.95 -1.10
CA GLU A 294 -14.91 -8.04 -1.80
C GLU A 294 -13.69 -8.54 -1.03
N ARG A 295 -12.96 -7.64 -0.34
CA ARG A 295 -11.85 -8.04 0.54
C ARG A 295 -12.33 -8.94 1.66
N LEU A 296 -13.44 -8.61 2.30
CA LEU A 296 -14.05 -9.43 3.35
C LEU A 296 -14.42 -10.82 2.85
N VAL A 297 -15.04 -10.89 1.68
CA VAL A 297 -15.41 -12.15 1.03
C VAL A 297 -14.16 -12.99 0.73
N ALA A 298 -13.08 -12.36 0.25
CA ALA A 298 -11.82 -13.04 -0.05
C ALA A 298 -11.13 -13.55 1.23
N GLU A 299 -11.08 -12.75 2.30
CA GLU A 299 -10.53 -13.16 3.60
C GLU A 299 -11.31 -14.35 4.17
N GLN A 300 -12.64 -14.28 4.14
CA GLN A 300 -13.47 -15.38 4.62
C GLN A 300 -13.31 -16.64 3.77
N ALA A 301 -13.21 -16.51 2.45
CA ALA A 301 -12.98 -17.63 1.56
C ALA A 301 -11.64 -18.34 1.85
N LEU A 302 -10.59 -17.58 2.21
CA LEU A 302 -9.31 -18.16 2.61
C LEU A 302 -9.38 -18.77 4.01
N LYS A 303 -10.01 -18.10 4.99
CA LYS A 303 -10.21 -18.64 6.35
C LYS A 303 -10.93 -20.00 6.33
N GLU A 304 -11.93 -20.17 5.46
CA GLU A 304 -12.71 -21.40 5.30
C GLU A 304 -12.10 -22.43 4.32
N ASN A 305 -10.91 -22.21 3.82
CA ASN A 305 -10.25 -23.06 2.83
C ASN A 305 -11.06 -23.27 1.53
N ARG A 306 -11.95 -22.32 1.17
CA ARG A 306 -12.72 -22.35 -0.09
C ARG A 306 -11.88 -22.01 -1.32
N VAL A 307 -10.74 -21.36 -1.11
CA VAL A 307 -9.76 -21.02 -2.15
C VAL A 307 -8.39 -21.58 -1.79
N LYS A 308 -7.60 -21.92 -2.83
CA LYS A 308 -6.23 -22.43 -2.66
C LYS A 308 -5.29 -21.31 -2.20
N ALA A 309 -5.48 -20.10 -2.73
CA ALA A 309 -4.68 -18.94 -2.33
C ALA A 309 -5.40 -17.61 -2.55
N LEU A 310 -4.99 -16.58 -1.79
CA LEU A 310 -5.14 -15.19 -2.18
C LEU A 310 -3.86 -14.74 -2.89
N VAL A 311 -4.01 -14.08 -4.05
CA VAL A 311 -2.93 -13.40 -4.72
C VAL A 311 -2.99 -11.94 -4.30
N ALA A 312 -2.02 -11.49 -3.52
CA ALA A 312 -2.14 -10.25 -2.79
C ALA A 312 -0.94 -9.32 -2.96
N THR A 313 -1.19 -8.02 -2.88
CA THR A 313 -0.13 -7.05 -2.61
C THR A 313 0.05 -6.89 -1.09
N SER A 314 0.94 -5.97 -0.67
CA SER A 314 1.06 -5.56 0.74
C SER A 314 -0.26 -5.04 1.35
N ALA A 315 -1.32 -4.86 0.56
CA ALA A 315 -2.67 -4.55 1.04
C ALA A 315 -3.26 -5.65 1.94
N LEU A 316 -2.93 -6.93 1.70
CA LEU A 316 -3.14 -8.00 2.66
C LEU A 316 -2.02 -7.89 3.71
N GLY A 317 -2.05 -6.78 4.38
CA GLY A 317 -1.08 -6.36 5.35
C GLY A 317 -1.30 -6.97 6.73
N MET A 318 -0.81 -6.29 7.76
CA MET A 318 -0.96 -6.67 9.17
C MET A 318 -2.42 -7.06 9.50
N GLY A 319 -2.65 -7.87 10.50
CA GLY A 319 -3.99 -8.15 11.03
C GLY A 319 -4.73 -9.36 10.46
N PHE A 320 -4.40 -9.88 9.30
CA PHE A 320 -5.02 -11.13 8.82
C PHE A 320 -4.46 -12.32 9.58
N ASP A 321 -5.32 -13.09 10.23
CA ASP A 321 -4.97 -14.30 10.97
C ASP A 321 -5.69 -15.54 10.44
N LYS A 322 -4.90 -16.58 10.15
CA LYS A 322 -5.36 -17.91 9.78
C LYS A 322 -4.35 -18.91 10.35
N PRO A 323 -4.68 -19.60 11.45
CA PRO A 323 -3.74 -20.48 12.15
C PRO A 323 -3.19 -21.60 11.28
N ASP A 324 -4.01 -22.19 10.40
CA ASP A 324 -3.69 -23.29 9.51
C ASP A 324 -3.19 -22.85 8.12
N LEU A 325 -2.66 -21.61 7.99
CA LEU A 325 -2.08 -21.14 6.73
C LEU A 325 -0.83 -21.96 6.39
N GLY A 326 -0.92 -22.75 5.31
CA GLY A 326 0.08 -23.76 4.97
C GLY A 326 1.28 -23.23 4.19
N PHE A 327 1.11 -22.16 3.41
CA PHE A 327 2.22 -21.62 2.63
C PHE A 327 2.12 -20.11 2.39
N VAL A 328 3.28 -19.51 2.12
CA VAL A 328 3.43 -18.15 1.56
C VAL A 328 4.43 -18.20 0.41
N VAL A 329 4.03 -17.71 -0.76
CA VAL A 329 4.92 -17.56 -1.92
C VAL A 329 5.04 -16.08 -2.25
N HIS A 330 6.26 -15.62 -2.53
CA HIS A 330 6.50 -14.26 -3.03
C HIS A 330 6.91 -14.31 -4.50
N LEU A 331 6.16 -13.62 -5.35
CA LEU A 331 6.52 -13.29 -6.72
C LEU A 331 7.13 -11.90 -6.75
N GLY A 332 8.44 -11.84 -6.66
CA GLY A 332 9.21 -10.64 -6.36
C GLY A 332 9.46 -10.47 -4.86
N ALA A 333 10.63 -9.99 -4.52
CA ALA A 333 11.06 -9.76 -3.14
C ALA A 333 10.51 -8.44 -2.60
N PRO A 334 10.01 -8.38 -1.35
CA PRO A 334 9.73 -7.10 -0.70
C PRO A 334 11.02 -6.30 -0.50
N SER A 335 10.89 -4.97 -0.33
CA SER A 335 12.03 -4.06 -0.27
C SER A 335 12.85 -4.15 1.02
N SER A 336 12.42 -4.94 2.01
CA SER A 336 13.15 -5.12 3.26
C SER A 336 12.94 -6.50 3.86
N ALA A 337 13.96 -6.99 4.57
CA ALA A 337 13.90 -8.24 5.33
C ALA A 337 12.82 -8.17 6.43
N VAL A 338 12.56 -6.99 6.98
CA VAL A 338 11.51 -6.75 7.98
C VAL A 338 10.12 -6.97 7.39
N SER A 339 9.84 -6.35 6.25
CA SER A 339 8.58 -6.56 5.52
C SER A 339 8.39 -8.02 5.10
N TYR A 340 9.46 -8.67 4.64
CA TYR A 340 9.44 -10.08 4.32
C TYR A 340 9.12 -10.95 5.53
N TYR A 341 9.81 -10.74 6.65
CA TYR A 341 9.56 -11.46 7.90
C TYR A 341 8.11 -11.29 8.38
N GLN A 342 7.55 -10.11 8.26
CA GLN A 342 6.16 -9.81 8.61
C GLN A 342 5.14 -10.58 7.77
N GLN A 343 5.39 -10.65 6.46
CA GLN A 343 4.52 -11.35 5.50
C GLN A 343 4.58 -12.87 5.69
N ILE A 344 5.77 -13.44 5.83
CA ILE A 344 5.94 -14.89 6.06
C ILE A 344 5.45 -15.30 7.44
N GLY A 345 5.49 -14.40 8.42
CA GLY A 345 5.01 -14.62 9.79
C GLY A 345 3.51 -14.89 9.91
N ARG A 346 2.76 -14.85 8.81
CA ARG A 346 1.34 -15.24 8.75
C ARG A 346 1.15 -16.74 8.69
N ALA A 347 2.09 -17.45 8.05
CA ALA A 347 2.04 -18.90 7.92
C ALA A 347 2.51 -19.60 9.20
N GLY A 348 2.07 -20.84 9.40
CA GLY A 348 2.54 -21.73 10.44
C GLY A 348 2.26 -21.28 11.87
N ARG A 349 1.22 -20.50 12.15
CA ARG A 349 0.87 -20.09 13.52
C ARG A 349 0.33 -21.24 14.37
N GLY A 350 -0.56 -22.05 13.81
CA GLY A 350 -1.12 -23.24 14.41
C GLY A 350 -0.71 -24.55 13.69
N ALA A 351 0.05 -24.44 12.61
CA ALA A 351 0.54 -25.62 11.86
C ALA A 351 1.95 -25.99 12.30
N VAL A 352 2.25 -27.28 12.31
CA VAL A 352 3.60 -27.79 12.61
C VAL A 352 4.61 -27.38 11.55
N ASN A 353 4.17 -27.28 10.30
CA ASN A 353 4.98 -26.89 9.15
C ASN A 353 4.22 -25.98 8.20
N ALA A 354 4.91 -24.96 7.70
CA ALA A 354 4.44 -24.10 6.63
C ALA A 354 5.59 -23.82 5.65
N ASP A 355 5.28 -23.83 4.37
CA ASP A 355 6.25 -23.64 3.30
C ASP A 355 6.29 -22.17 2.89
N VAL A 356 7.50 -21.60 2.83
CA VAL A 356 7.73 -20.23 2.44
C VAL A 356 8.74 -20.20 1.29
N LEU A 357 8.30 -19.74 0.12
CA LEU A 357 9.16 -19.66 -1.05
C LEU A 357 9.23 -18.24 -1.59
N LEU A 358 10.44 -17.76 -1.78
CA LEU A 358 10.72 -16.50 -2.47
C LEU A 358 11.15 -16.80 -3.92
N LEU A 359 10.45 -16.19 -4.87
CA LEU A 359 10.76 -16.19 -6.30
C LEU A 359 11.15 -14.75 -6.71
N PRO A 360 12.41 -14.33 -6.49
CA PRO A 360 12.84 -12.95 -6.76
C PRO A 360 12.82 -12.62 -8.24
N GLY A 361 12.55 -11.35 -8.56
CA GLY A 361 12.53 -10.80 -9.92
C GLY A 361 13.66 -9.82 -10.18
N ARG A 362 14.14 -9.73 -11.42
CA ARG A 362 15.11 -8.72 -11.83
C ARG A 362 14.56 -7.29 -11.72
N GLU A 363 13.26 -7.17 -11.87
CA GLU A 363 12.47 -5.93 -11.81
C GLU A 363 12.27 -5.40 -10.39
N ASP A 364 12.50 -6.20 -9.36
CA ASP A 364 12.16 -5.87 -7.96
C ASP A 364 12.83 -4.56 -7.52
N ARG A 365 14.11 -4.38 -7.84
CA ARG A 365 14.85 -3.17 -7.46
C ARG A 365 14.23 -1.89 -8.06
N ALA A 366 13.85 -1.91 -9.33
CA ALA A 366 13.23 -0.75 -9.98
C ALA A 366 11.88 -0.41 -9.36
N ILE A 367 11.12 -1.43 -8.95
CA ILE A 367 9.85 -1.26 -8.25
C ILE A 367 10.09 -0.64 -6.87
N TRP A 368 11.10 -1.10 -6.11
CA TRP A 368 11.44 -0.55 -4.80
C TRP A 368 11.86 0.93 -4.89
N GLU A 369 12.72 1.27 -5.87
CA GLU A 369 13.17 2.64 -6.12
C GLU A 369 11.99 3.57 -6.44
N TYR A 370 11.05 3.11 -7.26
CA TYR A 370 9.82 3.86 -7.56
C TYR A 370 9.00 4.16 -6.29
N PHE A 371 8.74 3.17 -5.44
CA PHE A 371 7.98 3.39 -4.21
C PHE A 371 8.74 4.24 -3.18
N ALA A 372 10.05 4.10 -3.10
CA ALA A 372 10.88 4.89 -2.19
C ALA A 372 10.82 6.38 -2.52
N THR A 373 10.92 6.74 -3.80
CA THR A 373 10.85 8.15 -4.25
C THR A 373 9.45 8.75 -4.11
N ALA A 374 8.39 7.95 -4.33
CA ALA A 374 7.01 8.42 -4.25
C ALA A 374 6.54 8.75 -2.82
N SER A 375 7.21 8.25 -1.79
CA SER A 375 6.79 8.34 -0.39
C SER A 375 7.54 9.38 0.44
N MET A 376 8.54 10.08 -0.12
CA MET A 376 9.33 11.06 0.60
C MET A 376 8.85 12.48 0.32
N PRO A 377 8.68 13.35 1.35
CA PRO A 377 8.41 14.76 1.14
C PRO A 377 9.60 15.42 0.42
N ASN A 378 9.28 16.31 -0.52
CA ASN A 378 10.27 17.13 -1.23
C ASN A 378 10.22 18.55 -0.66
N GLU A 379 11.39 19.16 -0.37
CA GLU A 379 11.50 20.48 0.24
C GLU A 379 10.81 21.57 -0.60
N GLU A 380 11.10 21.61 -1.89
CA GLU A 380 10.51 22.60 -2.83
C GLU A 380 8.98 22.49 -2.85
N GLN A 381 8.46 21.26 -2.88
CA GLN A 381 7.03 21.00 -2.86
C GLN A 381 6.39 21.41 -1.53
N ALA A 382 7.05 21.15 -0.41
CA ALA A 382 6.58 21.55 0.91
C ALA A 382 6.54 23.07 1.08
N LEU A 383 7.59 23.76 0.66
CA LEU A 383 7.63 25.23 0.66
C LEU A 383 6.55 25.82 -0.24
N ALA A 384 6.37 25.30 -1.46
CA ALA A 384 5.31 25.76 -2.38
C ALA A 384 3.90 25.63 -1.77
N VAL A 385 3.62 24.52 -1.07
CA VAL A 385 2.34 24.32 -0.35
C VAL A 385 2.21 25.33 0.79
N LEU A 386 3.24 25.50 1.62
CA LEU A 386 3.22 26.44 2.76
C LEU A 386 3.07 27.89 2.30
N ASP A 387 3.73 28.29 1.22
CA ASP A 387 3.61 29.64 0.65
C ASP A 387 2.22 29.89 0.07
N THR A 388 1.65 28.89 -0.59
CA THR A 388 0.26 28.94 -1.08
C THR A 388 -0.74 29.10 0.05
N LEU A 389 -0.55 28.39 1.17
CA LEU A 389 -1.39 28.52 2.36
C LEU A 389 -1.19 29.89 3.05
N ALA A 390 0.04 30.41 3.08
CA ALA A 390 0.31 31.74 3.66
C ALA A 390 -0.39 32.89 2.92
N GLN A 391 -0.58 32.74 1.60
CA GLN A 391 -1.30 33.72 0.77
C GLN A 391 -2.84 33.62 0.91
N SER A 392 -3.35 32.65 1.68
CA SER A 392 -4.78 32.40 1.87
C SER A 392 -5.10 32.21 3.36
N PRO A 393 -5.15 33.28 4.16
CA PRO A 393 -5.37 33.21 5.62
C PRO A 393 -6.69 32.54 6.02
N GLU A 394 -7.70 32.60 5.16
CA GLU A 394 -9.00 31.92 5.31
C GLU A 394 -8.90 30.40 5.17
N GLY A 395 -7.77 29.91 4.69
CA GLY A 395 -7.53 28.50 4.42
C GLY A 395 -7.99 28.04 3.05
N LEU A 396 -7.46 26.91 2.61
CA LEU A 396 -7.77 26.30 1.31
C LEU A 396 -8.22 24.84 1.46
N SER A 397 -9.25 24.46 0.71
CA SER A 397 -9.59 23.05 0.55
C SER A 397 -8.51 22.32 -0.27
N ILE A 398 -8.45 21.00 -0.16
CA ILE A 398 -7.50 20.18 -0.97
C ILE A 398 -7.69 20.47 -2.46
N THR A 399 -8.93 20.58 -2.92
CA THR A 399 -9.23 20.89 -4.33
C THR A 399 -8.71 22.28 -4.74
N ALA A 400 -8.81 23.25 -3.86
CA ALA A 400 -8.30 24.61 -4.12
C ALA A 400 -6.75 24.65 -4.09
N LEU A 401 -6.12 23.82 -3.26
CA LEU A 401 -4.66 23.64 -3.26
C LEU A 401 -4.18 22.94 -4.53
N GLU A 402 -4.85 21.87 -4.96
CA GLU A 402 -4.54 21.19 -6.24
C GLU A 402 -4.55 22.15 -7.44
N ALA A 403 -5.42 23.16 -7.42
CA ALA A 403 -5.48 24.15 -8.47
C ALA A 403 -4.31 25.16 -8.44
N ARG A 404 -3.55 25.24 -7.36
CA ARG A 404 -2.47 26.23 -7.15
C ARG A 404 -1.07 25.63 -7.08
N VAL A 405 -0.96 24.33 -6.72
CA VAL A 405 0.32 23.62 -6.61
C VAL A 405 0.40 22.45 -7.58
N GLN A 406 1.55 22.26 -8.21
CA GLN A 406 1.76 21.19 -9.22
C GLN A 406 2.00 19.82 -8.54
N LEU A 407 1.08 19.37 -7.65
CA LEU A 407 1.19 18.11 -6.96
C LEU A 407 0.00 17.21 -7.29
N ARG A 408 0.25 15.90 -7.40
CA ARG A 408 -0.84 14.91 -7.43
C ARG A 408 -1.58 14.92 -6.10
N ARG A 409 -2.88 14.69 -6.10
CA ARG A 409 -3.71 14.72 -4.90
C ARG A 409 -3.17 13.83 -3.78
N SER A 410 -2.77 12.60 -4.10
CA SER A 410 -2.20 11.66 -3.11
C SER A 410 -0.91 12.18 -2.47
N THR A 411 -0.03 12.78 -3.26
CA THR A 411 1.20 13.40 -2.77
C THR A 411 0.90 14.63 -1.91
N LEU A 412 -0.05 15.46 -2.33
CA LEU A 412 -0.49 16.63 -1.58
C LEU A 412 -1.12 16.25 -0.24
N GLU A 413 -1.98 15.23 -0.22
CA GLU A 413 -2.61 14.72 1.01
C GLU A 413 -1.58 14.16 1.99
N LEU A 414 -0.58 13.41 1.49
CA LEU A 414 0.51 12.90 2.32
C LEU A 414 1.35 14.06 2.88
N LEU A 415 1.74 15.00 2.04
CA LEU A 415 2.54 16.17 2.45
C LEU A 415 1.81 17.02 3.49
N LEU A 416 0.52 17.31 3.29
CA LEU A 416 -0.29 18.05 4.25
C LEU A 416 -0.38 17.34 5.61
N LYS A 417 -0.47 16.01 5.64
CA LYS A 417 -0.42 15.24 6.88
C LYS A 417 0.94 15.37 7.59
N VAL A 418 2.04 15.35 6.84
CA VAL A 418 3.38 15.56 7.41
C VAL A 418 3.48 16.97 8.00
N LEU A 419 3.08 18.00 7.25
CA LEU A 419 3.11 19.40 7.70
C LEU A 419 2.19 19.65 8.91
N ASP A 420 1.06 18.95 9.02
CA ASP A 420 0.16 19.02 10.17
C ASP A 420 0.80 18.41 11.42
N VAL A 421 1.45 17.27 11.27
CA VAL A 421 2.17 16.62 12.37
C VAL A 421 3.39 17.44 12.82
N GLU A 422 4.08 18.10 11.90
CA GLU A 422 5.21 18.99 12.18
C GLU A 422 4.76 20.38 12.66
N GLY A 423 3.47 20.62 12.73
CA GLY A 423 2.88 21.85 13.23
C GLY A 423 2.99 23.05 12.28
N ALA A 424 3.39 22.86 11.02
CA ALA A 424 3.52 23.91 10.00
C ALA A 424 2.19 24.26 9.33
N ALA A 425 1.28 23.30 9.25
CA ALA A 425 -0.07 23.47 8.75
C ALA A 425 -1.07 22.85 9.73
N VAL A 426 -2.34 23.25 9.65
CA VAL A 426 -3.42 22.69 10.46
C VAL A 426 -4.67 22.51 9.62
N LYS A 427 -5.41 21.44 9.87
CA LYS A 427 -6.71 21.18 9.24
C LYS A 427 -7.82 21.68 10.15
N GLU A 428 -8.61 22.64 9.68
CA GLU A 428 -9.82 23.13 10.34
C GLU A 428 -11.05 22.83 9.48
N GLY A 429 -11.86 21.88 9.88
CA GLY A 429 -12.97 21.39 9.06
C GLY A 429 -12.47 20.80 7.73
N ASN A 430 -12.87 21.41 6.62
CA ASN A 430 -12.44 21.01 5.26
C ASN A 430 -11.28 21.86 4.70
N TYR A 431 -10.76 22.81 5.48
CA TYR A 431 -9.74 23.76 5.05
C TYR A 431 -8.41 23.52 5.72
N TRP A 432 -7.34 23.78 5.00
CA TRP A 432 -5.98 23.74 5.48
C TRP A 432 -5.47 25.17 5.63
N ARG A 433 -4.77 25.47 6.74
CA ARG A 433 -4.18 26.76 7.04
C ARG A 433 -2.72 26.61 7.42
N ARG A 434 -1.90 27.58 7.07
CA ARG A 434 -0.56 27.71 7.61
C ARG A 434 -0.63 28.17 9.07
N THR A 435 0.19 27.58 9.93
CA THR A 435 0.37 28.01 11.32
C THR A 435 1.40 29.13 11.41
N SER A 436 1.50 29.78 12.56
CA SER A 436 2.58 30.74 12.85
C SER A 436 3.91 30.07 13.24
N SER A 437 3.93 28.76 13.40
CA SER A 437 5.14 28.02 13.76
C SER A 437 6.17 28.07 12.62
N PRO A 438 7.43 28.42 12.92
CA PRO A 438 8.49 28.33 11.92
C PRO A 438 8.66 26.87 11.51
N TRP A 439 8.80 26.63 10.22
CA TRP A 439 9.04 25.29 9.67
C TRP A 439 10.33 25.29 8.86
N GLN A 440 11.14 24.27 9.08
CA GLN A 440 12.36 24.04 8.34
C GLN A 440 12.41 22.57 7.89
N TYR A 441 12.79 22.36 6.65
CA TYR A 441 12.96 21.00 6.12
C TYR A 441 14.17 20.32 6.77
N ASP A 442 13.93 19.19 7.42
CA ASP A 442 14.97 18.39 8.06
C ASP A 442 15.66 17.47 7.03
N SER A 443 16.52 18.07 6.22
CA SER A 443 17.25 17.37 5.16
C SER A 443 18.12 16.23 5.69
N ALA A 444 18.71 16.38 6.87
CA ALA A 444 19.57 15.37 7.49
C ALA A 444 18.74 14.11 7.86
N ARG A 445 17.57 14.32 8.44
CA ARG A 445 16.66 13.24 8.81
C ARG A 445 16.15 12.50 7.56
N TYR A 446 15.66 13.21 6.53
CA TYR A 446 15.16 12.60 5.32
C TYR A 446 16.26 11.86 4.55
N ALA A 447 17.49 12.40 4.48
CA ALA A 447 18.64 11.72 3.92
C ALA A 447 18.99 10.43 4.68
N ALA A 448 18.94 10.47 6.00
CA ALA A 448 19.20 9.30 6.83
C ALA A 448 18.13 8.19 6.64
N VAL A 449 16.85 8.57 6.49
CA VAL A 449 15.75 7.61 6.18
C VAL A 449 15.97 7.00 4.79
N ALA A 450 16.31 7.80 3.78
CA ALA A 450 16.60 7.30 2.44
C ALA A 450 17.78 6.30 2.45
N GLN A 451 18.85 6.63 3.16
CA GLN A 451 20.00 5.73 3.31
C GLN A 451 19.63 4.42 4.00
N ALA A 452 18.80 4.47 5.05
CA ALA A 452 18.32 3.27 5.73
C ALA A 452 17.55 2.35 4.79
N ARG A 453 16.67 2.90 3.94
CA ARG A 453 15.94 2.12 2.94
C ARG A 453 16.86 1.42 1.94
N VAL A 454 17.92 2.11 1.49
CA VAL A 454 18.93 1.50 0.61
C VAL A 454 19.65 0.34 1.31
N LEU A 455 19.98 0.47 2.60
CA LEU A 455 20.60 -0.62 3.36
C LEU A 455 19.63 -1.81 3.51
N GLU A 456 18.36 -1.59 3.77
CA GLU A 456 17.33 -2.65 3.84
C GLU A 456 17.15 -3.36 2.49
N GLN A 457 17.12 -2.62 1.38
CA GLN A 457 17.08 -3.19 0.03
C GLN A 457 18.31 -4.06 -0.26
N ASN A 458 19.51 -3.59 0.09
CA ASN A 458 20.74 -4.35 -0.08
C ASN A 458 20.74 -5.62 0.78
N ALA A 459 20.24 -5.55 2.03
CA ALA A 459 20.10 -6.72 2.88
C ALA A 459 19.13 -7.76 2.26
N MET A 460 18.07 -7.31 1.56
CA MET A 460 17.17 -8.22 0.87
C MET A 460 17.83 -8.89 -0.33
N LEU A 461 18.63 -8.17 -1.11
CA LEU A 461 19.44 -8.75 -2.19
C LEU A 461 20.50 -9.75 -1.66
N GLU A 462 21.06 -9.49 -0.48
CA GLU A 462 21.96 -10.41 0.20
C GLU A 462 21.23 -11.66 0.67
N TYR A 463 20.03 -11.52 1.24
CA TYR A 463 19.18 -12.65 1.62
C TYR A 463 18.91 -13.61 0.46
N GLU A 464 18.70 -13.10 -0.74
CA GLU A 464 18.47 -13.93 -1.93
C GLU A 464 19.65 -14.86 -2.24
N ARG A 465 20.86 -14.41 -1.95
CA ARG A 465 22.14 -15.06 -2.36
C ARG A 465 22.88 -15.70 -1.20
N THR A 466 22.45 -15.49 0.03
CA THR A 466 23.18 -15.93 1.22
C THR A 466 23.34 -17.45 1.27
N SER A 467 24.50 -17.90 1.71
CA SER A 467 24.78 -19.28 2.11
C SER A 467 24.54 -19.53 3.62
N GLN A 468 24.14 -18.51 4.35
CA GLN A 468 23.76 -18.60 5.76
C GLN A 468 22.33 -19.13 5.90
N CYS A 469 22.01 -19.73 7.04
CA CYS A 469 20.63 -20.12 7.36
C CYS A 469 19.65 -18.96 7.16
N ARG A 470 18.62 -19.16 6.35
CA ARG A 470 17.62 -18.13 5.99
C ARG A 470 16.94 -17.49 7.20
N MET A 471 16.54 -18.31 8.18
CA MET A 471 15.88 -17.80 9.39
C MET A 471 16.85 -17.00 10.27
N LEU A 472 18.09 -17.49 10.42
CA LEU A 472 19.11 -16.79 11.16
C LEU A 472 19.44 -15.43 10.54
N PHE A 473 19.56 -15.36 9.20
CA PHE A 473 19.75 -14.10 8.49
C PHE A 473 18.64 -13.10 8.80
N LEU A 474 17.35 -13.51 8.68
CA LEU A 474 16.21 -12.63 8.97
C LEU A 474 16.19 -12.18 10.43
N ALA A 475 16.47 -13.07 11.35
CA ALA A 475 16.49 -12.75 12.77
C ALA A 475 17.61 -11.74 13.11
N GLN A 476 18.77 -11.86 12.47
CA GLN A 476 19.88 -10.89 12.61
C GLN A 476 19.51 -9.50 12.06
N GLN A 477 18.74 -9.42 10.95
CA GLN A 477 18.23 -8.14 10.45
C GLN A 477 17.24 -7.46 11.41
N LEU A 478 16.72 -8.21 12.37
CA LEU A 478 15.85 -7.74 13.44
C LEU A 478 16.57 -7.64 14.78
N ASP A 479 17.89 -7.75 14.81
CA ASP A 479 18.76 -7.69 16.00
C ASP A 479 18.41 -8.74 17.08
N ASP A 480 17.93 -9.93 16.64
CA ASP A 480 17.71 -11.07 17.54
C ASP A 480 19.03 -11.81 17.80
N ALA A 481 19.70 -11.44 18.90
CA ALA A 481 20.95 -12.05 19.30
C ALA A 481 20.82 -13.53 19.78
N SER A 482 19.59 -13.97 20.05
CA SER A 482 19.32 -15.35 20.50
C SER A 482 19.15 -16.35 19.36
N ALA A 483 19.09 -15.86 18.12
CA ALA A 483 18.78 -16.68 16.96
C ALA A 483 19.92 -17.68 16.63
N THR A 484 19.52 -18.88 16.29
CA THR A 484 20.38 -19.97 15.86
C THR A 484 19.97 -20.51 14.48
N ALA A 485 20.79 -21.38 13.88
CA ALA A 485 20.45 -22.00 12.62
C ALA A 485 19.19 -22.87 12.76
N CYS A 486 18.20 -22.69 11.83
CA CYS A 486 16.91 -23.33 11.93
C CYS A 486 16.88 -24.83 11.58
N GLY A 487 17.94 -25.35 10.92
CA GLY A 487 18.07 -26.76 10.54
C GLY A 487 17.13 -27.24 9.40
N ARG A 488 16.28 -26.36 8.81
CA ARG A 488 15.19 -26.81 7.93
C ARG A 488 14.96 -25.95 6.66
N CYS A 489 15.61 -24.78 6.54
CA CYS A 489 15.55 -24.00 5.31
C CYS A 489 16.35 -24.68 4.18
N ASP A 490 16.22 -24.18 2.97
CA ASP A 490 16.93 -24.69 1.79
C ASP A 490 18.47 -24.71 1.93
N VAL A 491 19.02 -23.77 2.72
CA VAL A 491 20.45 -23.76 3.02
C VAL A 491 20.85 -24.79 4.05
N CYS A 492 20.02 -25.02 5.09
CA CYS A 492 20.35 -25.95 6.17
C CYS A 492 20.11 -27.43 5.77
N ALA A 493 19.02 -27.72 5.06
CA ALA A 493 18.55 -29.06 4.77
C ALA A 493 18.51 -29.39 3.26
N GLY A 494 18.93 -28.46 2.41
CA GLY A 494 18.79 -28.54 0.96
C GLY A 494 17.44 -28.09 0.43
N PRO A 495 17.31 -27.81 -0.88
CA PRO A 495 16.08 -27.39 -1.51
C PRO A 495 14.97 -28.42 -1.30
N TRP A 496 13.81 -27.96 -0.82
CA TRP A 496 12.62 -28.78 -0.59
C TRP A 496 11.58 -28.61 -1.70
N TYR A 497 11.80 -27.65 -2.58
CA TYR A 497 10.94 -27.29 -3.70
C TYR A 497 11.50 -27.83 -5.01
N PRO A 498 10.63 -28.18 -5.98
CA PRO A 498 11.06 -28.52 -7.34
C PRO A 498 11.70 -27.30 -8.02
N VAL A 499 12.78 -27.50 -8.76
CA VAL A 499 13.45 -26.43 -9.53
C VAL A 499 13.04 -26.40 -11.00
N GLU A 500 12.46 -27.47 -11.49
CA GLU A 500 12.09 -27.62 -12.90
C GLU A 500 10.74 -26.91 -13.18
N VAL A 501 10.71 -26.21 -14.30
CA VAL A 501 9.49 -25.62 -14.86
C VAL A 501 9.26 -26.22 -16.23
N PRO A 502 8.20 -27.02 -16.43
CA PRO A 502 7.89 -27.60 -17.75
C PRO A 502 7.71 -26.52 -18.82
N ALA A 503 8.23 -26.76 -20.02
CA ALA A 503 8.13 -25.83 -21.13
C ALA A 503 6.68 -25.46 -21.46
N GLU A 504 5.76 -26.42 -21.34
CA GLU A 504 4.32 -26.21 -21.54
C GLU A 504 3.74 -25.22 -20.52
N ALA A 505 4.12 -25.31 -19.25
CA ALA A 505 3.68 -24.40 -18.20
C ALA A 505 4.26 -23.00 -18.40
N GLN A 506 5.52 -22.90 -18.81
CA GLN A 506 6.14 -21.63 -19.17
C GLN A 506 5.44 -21.00 -20.40
N GLN A 507 5.10 -21.79 -21.40
CA GLN A 507 4.38 -21.32 -22.58
C GLN A 507 2.94 -20.89 -22.25
N ALA A 508 2.25 -21.63 -21.37
CA ALA A 508 0.93 -21.27 -20.88
C ALA A 508 0.96 -19.92 -20.12
N ALA A 509 1.95 -19.75 -19.22
CA ALA A 509 2.20 -18.49 -18.53
C ALA A 509 2.47 -17.34 -19.52
N GLN A 510 3.36 -17.55 -20.48
CA GLN A 510 3.67 -16.56 -21.51
C GLN A 510 2.43 -16.20 -22.34
N SER A 511 1.57 -17.16 -22.65
CA SER A 511 0.33 -16.93 -23.40
C SER A 511 -0.68 -16.11 -22.61
N SER A 512 -0.78 -16.30 -21.29
CA SER A 512 -1.67 -15.51 -20.42
C SER A 512 -1.24 -14.05 -20.33
N PHE A 513 0.07 -13.74 -20.45
CA PHE A 513 0.60 -12.38 -20.49
C PHE A 513 0.55 -11.72 -21.86
N ASN A 514 0.33 -12.51 -22.91
CA ASN A 514 0.20 -12.02 -24.27
C ASN A 514 -1.23 -11.51 -24.57
N THR A 515 -2.09 -11.41 -23.56
CA THR A 515 -3.36 -10.69 -23.68
C THR A 515 -3.03 -9.22 -23.95
N VAL A 516 -3.41 -8.75 -25.13
CA VAL A 516 -3.13 -7.39 -25.58
C VAL A 516 -4.39 -6.54 -25.44
N GLY A 517 -4.20 -5.25 -25.15
CA GLY A 517 -5.29 -4.29 -25.16
C GLY A 517 -5.83 -3.96 -23.77
N VAL A 518 -5.26 -2.92 -23.17
CA VAL A 518 -5.76 -2.31 -21.92
C VAL A 518 -6.75 -1.21 -22.28
N PRO A 519 -8.01 -1.26 -21.79
CA PRO A 519 -8.99 -0.25 -22.13
C PRO A 519 -8.63 1.13 -21.55
N LEU A 520 -8.72 2.15 -22.38
CA LEU A 520 -8.54 3.56 -22.04
C LEU A 520 -9.91 4.24 -22.00
N GLN A 521 -10.46 4.42 -20.82
CA GLN A 521 -11.75 5.11 -20.67
C GLN A 521 -11.62 6.60 -21.01
N PRO A 522 -12.55 7.19 -21.80
CA PRO A 522 -12.53 8.62 -22.08
C PRO A 522 -12.76 9.44 -20.80
N ARG A 523 -12.18 10.64 -20.75
CA ARG A 523 -12.51 11.58 -19.69
C ARG A 523 -13.89 12.19 -19.94
N ARG A 524 -14.68 12.29 -18.86
CA ARG A 524 -16.05 12.80 -18.91
C ARG A 524 -16.21 14.17 -18.25
N MET A 525 -15.19 14.64 -17.53
CA MET A 525 -15.22 15.88 -16.76
C MET A 525 -13.93 16.65 -16.98
N TRP A 526 -14.04 17.96 -17.11
CA TRP A 526 -12.90 18.86 -17.02
C TRP A 526 -12.36 18.89 -15.61
N PRO A 527 -11.06 19.11 -15.41
CA PRO A 527 -10.48 19.13 -14.07
C PRO A 527 -10.91 20.40 -13.31
N SER A 528 -11.14 20.27 -12.01
CA SER A 528 -11.41 21.41 -11.15
C SER A 528 -10.18 22.33 -11.08
N GLY A 529 -10.40 23.65 -11.05
CA GLY A 529 -9.32 24.65 -10.97
C GLY A 529 -8.68 25.01 -12.31
N LEU A 530 -9.16 24.47 -13.43
CA LEU A 530 -8.66 24.83 -14.76
C LEU A 530 -8.86 26.34 -15.05
N ASP A 531 -9.93 26.92 -14.55
CA ASP A 531 -10.27 28.33 -14.67
C ASP A 531 -9.26 29.27 -13.94
N GLN A 532 -8.66 28.80 -12.87
CA GLN A 532 -7.59 29.54 -12.18
C GLN A 532 -6.30 29.61 -13.01
N LEU A 533 -6.07 28.59 -13.85
CA LEU A 533 -4.89 28.48 -14.71
C LEU A 533 -5.08 29.11 -16.09
N MET A 534 -6.29 29.08 -16.62
CA MET A 534 -6.60 29.47 -18.01
C MET A 534 -7.52 30.69 -18.13
N GLY A 535 -8.06 31.17 -17.00
CA GLY A 535 -9.01 32.29 -16.97
C GLY A 535 -10.48 31.85 -17.08
N ALA A 536 -11.38 32.86 -17.08
CA ALA A 536 -12.83 32.64 -16.98
C ALA A 536 -13.44 31.80 -18.12
N ASP A 537 -12.82 31.84 -19.31
CA ASP A 537 -13.27 31.12 -20.50
C ASP A 537 -12.81 29.65 -20.55
N ALA A 538 -12.08 29.18 -19.55
CA ALA A 538 -11.65 27.80 -19.48
C ALA A 538 -12.85 26.85 -19.47
N PRO A 539 -12.76 25.70 -20.16
CA PRO A 539 -13.84 24.72 -20.17
C PRO A 539 -14.05 24.14 -18.75
N ARG A 540 -15.32 23.94 -18.38
CA ARG A 540 -15.74 23.50 -17.02
C ARG A 540 -16.80 22.42 -17.08
N GLY A 541 -16.92 21.67 -15.98
CA GLY A 541 -17.98 20.70 -15.79
C GLY A 541 -17.84 19.46 -16.67
N ARG A 542 -18.94 18.99 -17.22
CA ARG A 542 -19.00 17.74 -17.98
C ARG A 542 -18.76 18.01 -19.47
N LEU A 543 -17.91 17.18 -20.10
CA LEU A 543 -17.82 17.15 -21.56
C LEU A 543 -19.13 16.58 -22.15
N SER A 544 -19.65 17.22 -23.20
CA SER A 544 -20.79 16.67 -23.93
C SER A 544 -20.41 15.35 -24.62
N LYS A 545 -21.38 14.48 -24.86
CA LYS A 545 -21.10 13.20 -25.53
C LYS A 545 -20.52 13.42 -26.94
N ASP A 546 -20.95 14.48 -27.61
CA ASP A 546 -20.49 14.81 -28.97
C ASP A 546 -19.07 15.38 -29.02
N GLU A 547 -18.50 15.72 -27.87
CA GLU A 547 -17.13 16.21 -27.72
C GLU A 547 -16.17 15.14 -27.19
N GLN A 548 -16.70 14.01 -26.69
CA GLN A 548 -15.89 12.96 -26.11
C GLN A 548 -15.23 12.07 -27.16
N ALA A 549 -14.04 11.56 -26.80
CA ALA A 549 -13.48 10.38 -27.45
C ALA A 549 -14.30 9.14 -27.15
N GLU A 550 -14.23 8.12 -27.99
CA GLU A 550 -14.67 6.77 -27.69
C GLU A 550 -13.75 6.11 -26.66
N SER A 551 -14.16 4.96 -26.12
CA SER A 551 -13.27 4.11 -25.35
C SER A 551 -12.11 3.67 -26.23
N GLY A 552 -10.89 3.86 -25.74
CA GLY A 552 -9.66 3.52 -26.43
C GLY A 552 -8.96 2.29 -25.85
N TYR A 553 -7.77 1.99 -26.39
CA TYR A 553 -6.90 0.95 -25.87
C TYR A 553 -5.44 1.39 -25.84
N ALA A 554 -4.66 0.85 -24.89
CA ALA A 554 -3.21 0.78 -24.96
C ALA A 554 -2.80 -0.68 -25.21
N LEU A 555 -1.61 -0.91 -25.76
CA LEU A 555 -1.09 -2.27 -25.92
C LEU A 555 -0.96 -2.96 -24.57
N ALA A 556 -0.33 -2.30 -23.58
CA ALA A 556 -0.22 -2.77 -22.20
C ALA A 556 0.04 -1.58 -21.26
N ARG A 557 -0.15 -1.78 -19.95
CA ARG A 557 0.38 -0.85 -18.94
C ARG A 557 1.86 -1.14 -18.73
N LEU A 558 2.62 -0.11 -18.39
CA LEU A 558 4.03 -0.29 -18.01
C LEU A 558 4.20 -1.15 -16.76
N SER A 559 3.18 -1.27 -15.93
CA SER A 559 3.17 -2.13 -14.73
C SER A 559 2.79 -3.59 -15.00
N ASP A 560 2.27 -3.92 -16.18
CA ASP A 560 1.83 -5.26 -16.52
C ASP A 560 3.02 -6.21 -16.74
N MET A 561 2.79 -7.50 -16.58
CA MET A 561 3.71 -8.55 -16.98
C MET A 561 3.74 -8.72 -18.52
N GLY A 562 4.69 -9.44 -19.04
CA GLY A 562 4.78 -9.72 -20.48
C GLY A 562 5.03 -8.47 -21.33
N TYR A 563 4.02 -7.93 -22.00
CA TYR A 563 4.22 -6.74 -22.82
C TYR A 563 4.58 -5.49 -22.01
N GLY A 564 4.11 -5.35 -20.77
CA GLY A 564 4.52 -4.26 -19.89
C GLY A 564 6.02 -4.29 -19.59
N THR A 565 6.58 -5.45 -19.29
CA THR A 565 8.02 -5.64 -19.09
C THR A 565 8.82 -5.28 -20.34
N ARG A 566 8.40 -5.77 -21.52
CA ARG A 566 9.04 -5.44 -22.80
C ARG A 566 8.98 -3.95 -23.12
N LEU A 567 7.86 -3.30 -22.82
CA LEU A 567 7.70 -1.87 -22.99
C LEU A 567 8.61 -1.08 -22.04
N ARG A 568 8.76 -1.49 -20.78
CA ARG A 568 9.70 -0.86 -19.85
C ARG A 568 11.15 -0.96 -20.36
N GLU A 569 11.58 -2.14 -20.82
CA GLU A 569 12.89 -2.36 -21.40
C GLU A 569 13.11 -1.50 -22.66
N PHE A 570 12.14 -1.46 -23.54
CA PHE A 570 12.19 -0.70 -24.78
C PHE A 570 12.16 0.82 -24.57
N LEU A 571 11.39 1.29 -23.58
CA LEU A 571 11.25 2.71 -23.24
C LEU A 571 12.26 3.17 -22.17
N ALA A 572 13.20 2.31 -21.76
CA ALA A 572 14.23 2.65 -20.80
C ALA A 572 15.10 3.81 -21.26
N THR A 573 15.74 4.49 -20.34
CA THR A 573 16.75 5.49 -20.61
C THR A 573 18.10 4.83 -20.94
N ASN A 574 18.96 5.52 -21.66
CA ASN A 574 20.34 5.11 -21.90
C ASN A 574 21.19 5.25 -20.61
N GLU A 575 22.46 4.89 -20.65
CA GLU A 575 23.40 5.01 -19.52
C GLU A 575 23.56 6.43 -18.99
N LEU A 576 23.22 7.45 -19.78
CA LEU A 576 23.23 8.87 -19.42
C LEU A 576 21.90 9.36 -18.82
N GLY A 577 20.91 8.46 -18.68
CA GLY A 577 19.58 8.82 -18.19
C GLY A 577 18.66 9.49 -19.22
N GLU A 578 19.03 9.51 -20.49
CA GLU A 578 18.26 10.12 -21.57
C GLU A 578 17.29 9.12 -22.21
N PRO A 579 16.05 9.52 -22.56
CA PRO A 579 15.10 8.67 -23.26
C PRO A 579 15.65 8.17 -24.61
N VAL A 580 15.61 6.86 -24.83
CA VAL A 580 15.95 6.28 -26.12
C VAL A 580 14.81 6.50 -27.10
N ASP A 581 15.07 7.14 -28.25
CA ASP A 581 14.10 7.38 -29.32
C ASP A 581 14.43 6.50 -30.54
N SER A 582 13.66 5.45 -30.72
CA SER A 582 13.81 4.49 -31.82
C SER A 582 12.46 4.12 -32.44
N GLU A 583 12.47 3.53 -33.63
CA GLU A 583 11.24 3.07 -34.27
C GLU A 583 10.63 1.88 -33.51
N VAL A 584 9.30 1.70 -33.68
CA VAL A 584 8.58 0.60 -33.05
C VAL A 584 9.12 -0.74 -33.54
N PRO A 585 9.60 -1.63 -32.63
CA PRO A 585 10.02 -2.98 -33.02
C PRO A 585 8.88 -3.75 -33.69
N ALA A 586 9.21 -4.55 -34.71
CA ALA A 586 8.23 -5.31 -35.47
C ALA A 586 7.31 -6.22 -34.61
N GLU A 587 7.85 -6.71 -33.50
CA GLU A 587 7.08 -7.53 -32.53
C GLU A 587 5.98 -6.71 -31.83
N LEU A 588 6.35 -5.54 -31.30
CA LEU A 588 5.39 -4.62 -30.67
C LEU A 588 4.38 -4.08 -31.68
N GLY A 589 4.83 -3.78 -32.92
CA GLY A 589 3.92 -3.39 -34.01
C GLY A 589 2.88 -4.48 -34.31
N ARG A 590 3.28 -5.74 -34.41
CA ARG A 590 2.34 -6.87 -34.59
C ARG A 590 1.37 -7.01 -33.41
N ALA A 591 1.83 -6.76 -32.21
CA ALA A 591 0.97 -6.78 -31.02
C ALA A 591 -0.07 -5.65 -31.02
N CYS A 592 0.32 -4.43 -31.45
CA CYS A 592 -0.62 -3.31 -31.67
C CYS A 592 -1.70 -3.67 -32.69
N VAL A 593 -1.32 -4.29 -33.79
CA VAL A 593 -2.28 -4.75 -34.82
C VAL A 593 -3.27 -5.78 -34.26
N LYS A 594 -2.84 -6.67 -33.37
CA LYS A 594 -3.76 -7.62 -32.68
C LYS A 594 -4.80 -6.90 -31.83
N VAL A 595 -4.41 -5.84 -31.12
CA VAL A 595 -5.37 -5.02 -30.34
C VAL A 595 -6.41 -4.41 -31.28
N LEU A 596 -5.96 -3.78 -32.37
CA LEU A 596 -6.86 -3.15 -33.34
C LEU A 596 -7.77 -4.15 -34.03
N ALA A 597 -7.29 -5.37 -34.31
CA ALA A 597 -8.07 -6.44 -34.94
C ALA A 597 -9.15 -7.02 -34.01
N ALA A 598 -8.89 -7.03 -32.70
CA ALA A 598 -9.82 -7.51 -31.68
C ALA A 598 -10.78 -6.41 -31.16
N TRP A 599 -10.61 -5.15 -31.61
CA TRP A 599 -11.38 -4.02 -31.11
C TRP A 599 -12.81 -4.04 -31.62
N GLU A 600 -13.77 -4.05 -30.72
CA GLU A 600 -15.19 -3.85 -31.03
C GLU A 600 -15.45 -2.37 -31.24
N TRP A 601 -15.55 -1.98 -32.52
CA TRP A 601 -15.77 -0.58 -32.92
C TRP A 601 -17.21 -0.14 -32.62
N SER A 602 -17.41 1.14 -32.27
CA SER A 602 -18.73 1.71 -32.05
C SER A 602 -19.57 1.73 -33.37
N GLU A 603 -20.81 2.20 -33.28
CA GLU A 603 -21.71 2.35 -34.46
C GLU A 603 -21.10 3.21 -35.58
N ALA A 604 -20.16 4.10 -35.26
CA ALA A 604 -19.44 4.90 -36.22
C ALA A 604 -18.49 4.07 -37.13
N GLY A 605 -18.28 2.79 -36.79
CA GLY A 605 -17.41 1.88 -37.54
C GLY A 605 -15.93 2.04 -37.23
N ARG A 606 -15.11 1.27 -37.97
CA ARG A 606 -13.66 1.29 -37.82
C ARG A 606 -13.07 2.62 -38.34
N PRO A 607 -11.93 3.07 -37.80
CA PRO A 607 -11.27 4.29 -38.28
C PRO A 607 -10.83 4.15 -39.74
N VAL A 608 -10.89 5.24 -40.47
CA VAL A 608 -10.42 5.34 -41.85
C VAL A 608 -9.22 6.27 -42.01
N ALA A 609 -8.93 7.03 -40.97
CA ALA A 609 -7.78 7.91 -40.90
C ALA A 609 -7.05 7.77 -39.58
N VAL A 610 -5.78 8.11 -39.53
CA VAL A 610 -4.94 8.12 -38.30
C VAL A 610 -4.30 9.49 -38.13
N LEU A 611 -4.33 10.00 -36.87
CA LEU A 611 -3.63 11.22 -36.47
C LEU A 611 -2.73 10.87 -35.29
N THR A 612 -1.46 11.29 -35.36
CA THR A 612 -0.48 10.97 -34.31
C THR A 612 -0.32 12.14 -33.34
N LEU A 613 -0.37 11.87 -32.03
CA LEU A 613 0.02 12.84 -31.01
C LEU A 613 1.55 12.97 -30.98
N PRO A 614 2.07 14.19 -30.83
CA PRO A 614 3.50 14.39 -30.73
C PRO A 614 4.07 13.85 -29.43
N SER A 615 5.25 13.25 -29.51
CA SER A 615 6.05 12.89 -28.34
C SER A 615 7.30 13.77 -28.29
N PRO A 616 7.48 14.62 -27.29
CA PRO A 616 8.66 15.48 -27.20
C PRO A 616 9.93 14.72 -26.91
N VAL A 617 9.80 13.59 -26.23
CA VAL A 617 10.97 12.79 -25.80
C VAL A 617 11.26 11.63 -26.76
N ARG A 618 10.25 11.20 -27.57
CA ARG A 618 10.37 10.07 -28.51
C ARG A 618 9.62 10.33 -29.83
N PRO A 619 10.00 11.39 -30.58
CA PRO A 619 9.28 11.75 -31.80
C PRO A 619 9.38 10.67 -32.90
N ARG A 620 10.51 9.96 -33.04
CA ARG A 620 10.65 8.87 -34.02
C ARG A 620 9.75 7.69 -33.67
N LEU A 621 9.65 7.33 -32.40
CA LEU A 621 8.76 6.28 -31.90
C LEU A 621 7.31 6.58 -32.24
N ALA A 622 6.82 7.77 -31.87
CA ALA A 622 5.43 8.17 -32.12
C ALA A 622 5.10 8.16 -33.62
N GLN A 623 5.99 8.73 -34.45
CA GLN A 623 5.82 8.77 -35.92
C GLN A 623 5.85 7.38 -36.53
N SER A 624 6.76 6.50 -36.13
CA SER A 624 6.86 5.15 -36.68
C SER A 624 5.61 4.32 -36.31
N LEU A 625 5.06 4.53 -35.13
CA LEU A 625 3.82 3.88 -34.68
C LEU A 625 2.64 4.33 -35.57
N GLY A 626 2.42 5.63 -35.69
CA GLY A 626 1.32 6.19 -36.51
C GLY A 626 1.39 5.73 -37.95
N ARG A 627 2.54 5.88 -38.61
CA ARG A 627 2.76 5.44 -39.99
C ARG A 627 2.60 3.92 -40.16
N GLY A 628 3.13 3.14 -39.21
CA GLY A 628 3.00 1.69 -39.26
C GLY A 628 1.54 1.24 -39.19
N LEU A 629 0.76 1.84 -38.29
CA LEU A 629 -0.68 1.55 -38.16
C LEU A 629 -1.47 2.06 -39.40
N ALA A 630 -1.12 3.21 -39.96
CA ALA A 630 -1.69 3.70 -41.20
C ALA A 630 -1.50 2.72 -42.37
N SER A 631 -0.27 2.26 -42.55
CA SER A 631 0.10 1.32 -43.61
C SER A 631 -0.61 -0.01 -43.48
N VAL A 632 -0.57 -0.65 -42.31
CA VAL A 632 -1.21 -1.97 -42.09
C VAL A 632 -2.73 -1.86 -42.14
N GLY A 633 -3.30 -0.82 -41.54
CA GLY A 633 -4.75 -0.58 -41.48
C GLY A 633 -5.34 -0.06 -42.78
N ARG A 634 -4.50 0.33 -43.76
CA ARG A 634 -4.89 1.06 -44.96
C ARG A 634 -5.69 2.33 -44.62
N LEU A 635 -5.19 3.09 -43.60
CA LEU A 635 -5.79 4.34 -43.16
C LEU A 635 -5.11 5.51 -43.83
N VAL A 636 -5.83 6.60 -43.99
CA VAL A 636 -5.25 7.87 -44.42
C VAL A 636 -4.39 8.42 -43.30
N ASP A 637 -3.09 8.64 -43.56
CA ASP A 637 -2.19 9.26 -42.57
C ASP A 637 -2.40 10.79 -42.61
N LEU A 638 -2.98 11.34 -41.54
CA LEU A 638 -3.21 12.79 -41.38
C LEU A 638 -2.00 13.51 -40.76
N GLY A 639 -0.88 12.79 -40.56
CA GLY A 639 0.33 13.33 -39.96
C GLY A 639 0.23 13.39 -38.42
N TRP A 640 0.65 14.52 -37.86
CA TRP A 640 0.72 14.70 -36.41
C TRP A 640 0.17 16.06 -35.97
N VAL A 641 -0.25 16.08 -34.70
CA VAL A 641 -0.68 17.30 -34.00
C VAL A 641 0.53 18.21 -33.78
N SER A 642 0.40 19.48 -34.05
CA SER A 642 1.47 20.46 -33.86
C SER A 642 1.64 20.85 -32.40
N LEU A 643 2.90 21.07 -31.98
CA LEU A 643 3.23 21.62 -30.69
C LEU A 643 3.58 23.10 -30.80
N VAL A 644 3.01 23.93 -29.93
CA VAL A 644 3.30 25.37 -29.80
C VAL A 644 3.94 25.57 -28.41
N GLY A 645 5.19 26.05 -28.41
CA GLY A 645 5.97 26.23 -27.17
C GLY A 645 6.61 24.93 -26.64
N GLU A 646 7.10 24.98 -25.43
CA GLU A 646 7.68 23.83 -24.71
C GLU A 646 6.67 23.28 -23.71
N PRO A 647 5.93 22.22 -24.05
CA PRO A 647 4.96 21.63 -23.14
C PRO A 647 5.66 20.87 -22.00
N ARG A 648 5.12 20.96 -20.81
CA ARG A 648 5.57 20.21 -19.63
C ARG A 648 4.88 18.85 -19.60
N PHE A 649 5.55 17.81 -20.10
CA PHE A 649 4.93 16.50 -20.31
C PHE A 649 4.82 15.61 -19.08
N PHE A 650 5.68 15.80 -18.09
CA PHE A 650 5.74 14.94 -16.92
C PHE A 650 5.70 15.78 -15.63
N GLY A 651 4.74 15.53 -14.78
CA GLY A 651 4.55 16.23 -13.52
C GLY A 651 3.20 16.94 -13.41
N GLY A 652 2.93 17.47 -12.26
CA GLY A 652 1.70 18.20 -11.97
C GLY A 652 0.44 17.33 -11.83
N ASN A 653 -0.61 17.98 -11.40
CA ASN A 653 -1.93 17.36 -11.28
C ASN A 653 -2.73 17.48 -12.59
N SER A 654 -3.97 17.00 -12.52
CA SER A 654 -4.87 16.94 -13.68
C SER A 654 -5.17 18.32 -14.31
N ALA A 655 -5.29 19.38 -13.50
CA ALA A 655 -5.59 20.74 -13.99
C ALA A 655 -4.41 21.34 -14.75
N PHE A 656 -3.20 21.26 -14.19
CA PHE A 656 -1.97 21.75 -14.84
C PHE A 656 -1.71 21.02 -16.15
N ARG A 657 -1.84 19.68 -16.16
CA ARG A 657 -1.66 18.88 -17.38
C ARG A 657 -2.67 19.23 -18.47
N CYS A 658 -3.93 19.43 -18.07
CA CYS A 658 -4.97 19.85 -19.02
C CYS A 658 -4.68 21.24 -19.59
N ALA A 659 -4.27 22.19 -18.73
CA ALA A 659 -3.90 23.53 -19.15
C ALA A 659 -2.69 23.54 -20.09
N ASP A 660 -1.66 22.72 -19.80
CA ASP A 660 -0.48 22.60 -20.67
C ASP A 660 -0.87 22.05 -22.05
N VAL A 661 -1.72 21.02 -22.11
CA VAL A 661 -2.21 20.47 -23.39
C VAL A 661 -3.04 21.51 -24.16
N LEU A 662 -3.97 22.19 -23.49
CA LEU A 662 -4.80 23.24 -24.11
C LEU A 662 -3.95 24.41 -24.67
N ARG A 663 -2.81 24.72 -24.07
CA ARG A 663 -1.87 25.75 -24.52
C ARG A 663 -1.00 25.29 -25.69
N SER A 664 -0.56 24.03 -25.65
CA SER A 664 0.55 23.54 -26.47
C SER A 664 0.11 22.70 -27.68
N TYR A 665 -1.02 22.01 -27.63
CA TYR A 665 -1.46 21.13 -28.71
C TYR A 665 -2.38 21.90 -29.70
N ARG A 666 -2.13 21.76 -31.00
CA ARG A 666 -2.96 22.34 -32.04
C ARG A 666 -3.14 21.33 -33.18
N VAL A 667 -4.38 21.03 -33.50
CA VAL A 667 -4.68 20.23 -34.69
C VAL A 667 -4.46 21.10 -35.92
N PRO A 668 -3.65 20.66 -36.91
CA PRO A 668 -3.43 21.43 -38.13
C PRO A 668 -4.74 21.73 -38.89
N ALA A 669 -4.81 22.89 -39.53
CA ALA A 669 -6.02 23.32 -40.23
C ALA A 669 -6.43 22.34 -41.32
N GLU A 670 -5.46 21.82 -42.08
CA GLU A 670 -5.67 20.82 -43.13
C GLU A 670 -6.28 19.51 -42.60
N VAL A 671 -5.96 19.12 -41.39
CA VAL A 671 -6.56 17.95 -40.71
C VAL A 671 -8.01 18.22 -40.36
N LEU A 672 -8.30 19.42 -39.81
CA LEU A 672 -9.67 19.82 -39.47
C LEU A 672 -10.53 19.96 -40.74
N ASP A 673 -9.98 20.46 -41.85
CA ASP A 673 -10.66 20.58 -43.13
C ASP A 673 -10.96 19.20 -43.72
N TYR A 674 -10.00 18.28 -43.69
CA TYR A 674 -10.21 16.89 -44.07
C TYR A 674 -11.35 16.23 -43.27
N VAL A 675 -11.35 16.42 -41.95
CA VAL A 675 -12.37 15.85 -41.08
C VAL A 675 -13.75 16.45 -41.32
N ARG A 676 -13.85 17.78 -41.61
CA ARG A 676 -15.12 18.45 -42.00
C ARG A 676 -15.70 17.89 -43.26
N GLU A 677 -14.84 17.66 -44.26
CA GLU A 677 -15.25 17.15 -45.56
C GLU A 677 -15.72 15.70 -45.50
N HIS A 678 -14.95 14.83 -44.81
CA HIS A 678 -15.16 13.38 -44.86
C HIS A 678 -16.03 12.85 -43.71
N ARG A 679 -16.19 13.60 -42.61
CA ARG A 679 -16.94 13.24 -41.39
C ARG A 679 -16.68 11.82 -40.91
N CYS A 680 -15.43 11.39 -40.94
CA CYS A 680 -15.00 10.04 -40.76
C CYS A 680 -14.54 9.76 -39.34
N PRO A 681 -14.48 8.46 -38.89
CA PRO A 681 -13.87 8.07 -37.65
C PRO A 681 -12.35 8.09 -37.77
N VAL A 682 -11.67 8.63 -36.70
CA VAL A 682 -10.23 8.86 -36.68
C VAL A 682 -9.60 8.02 -35.56
N LEU A 683 -8.51 7.32 -35.86
CA LEU A 683 -7.62 6.70 -34.87
C LEU A 683 -6.62 7.75 -34.37
N LEU A 684 -6.63 8.06 -33.09
CA LEU A 684 -5.71 9.02 -32.47
C LEU A 684 -4.64 8.26 -31.71
N VAL A 685 -3.38 8.36 -32.13
CA VAL A 685 -2.28 7.50 -31.71
C VAL A 685 -1.26 8.24 -30.84
N SER A 686 -0.76 7.61 -29.78
CA SER A 686 0.33 8.11 -28.91
C SER A 686 1.32 7.00 -28.60
N ASP A 687 2.56 7.35 -28.29
CA ASP A 687 3.56 6.43 -27.75
C ASP A 687 3.24 6.00 -26.31
N VAL A 688 3.09 6.95 -25.39
CA VAL A 688 2.80 6.70 -23.97
C VAL A 688 1.66 7.59 -23.51
N VAL A 689 0.65 6.98 -22.89
CA VAL A 689 -0.46 7.71 -22.27
C VAL A 689 -0.35 7.67 -20.74
N ASP A 690 -0.47 8.86 -20.12
CA ASP A 690 -0.51 9.03 -18.66
C ASP A 690 -1.86 9.66 -18.24
N SER A 691 -2.04 10.97 -18.45
CA SER A 691 -3.22 11.69 -17.95
C SER A 691 -4.45 11.59 -18.87
N ARG A 692 -4.29 11.17 -20.10
CA ARG A 692 -5.28 11.13 -21.19
C ARG A 692 -5.78 12.52 -21.64
N TRP A 693 -5.20 13.63 -21.14
CA TRP A 693 -5.64 14.97 -21.51
C TRP A 693 -5.33 15.30 -22.98
N ALA A 694 -4.19 14.84 -23.51
CA ALA A 694 -3.87 15.00 -24.93
C ALA A 694 -4.92 14.34 -25.82
N PHE A 695 -5.32 13.11 -25.53
CA PHE A 695 -6.42 12.45 -26.22
C PHE A 695 -7.74 13.20 -26.08
N THR A 696 -8.06 13.71 -24.89
CA THR A 696 -9.32 14.41 -24.62
C THR A 696 -9.43 15.73 -25.40
N VAL A 697 -8.37 16.55 -25.36
CA VAL A 697 -8.36 17.88 -25.99
C VAL A 697 -8.38 17.74 -27.50
N VAL A 698 -7.51 16.90 -28.08
CA VAL A 698 -7.43 16.71 -29.53
C VAL A 698 -8.69 16.02 -30.06
N ALA A 699 -9.21 15.01 -29.33
CA ALA A 699 -10.48 14.39 -29.73
C ALA A 699 -11.63 15.40 -29.78
N ARG A 700 -11.69 16.31 -28.78
CA ARG A 700 -12.70 17.39 -28.80
C ARG A 700 -12.59 18.28 -30.01
N GLU A 701 -11.40 18.72 -30.43
CA GLU A 701 -11.20 19.52 -31.62
C GLU A 701 -11.65 18.78 -32.90
N LEU A 702 -11.30 17.49 -33.01
CA LEU A 702 -11.72 16.65 -34.15
C LEU A 702 -13.24 16.42 -34.16
N ARG A 703 -13.85 16.17 -33.01
CA ARG A 703 -15.31 15.98 -32.88
C ARG A 703 -16.07 17.27 -33.27
N LEU A 704 -15.60 18.42 -32.77
CA LEU A 704 -16.18 19.73 -33.14
C LEU A 704 -15.99 20.04 -34.63
N ALA A 705 -14.95 19.54 -35.27
CA ALA A 705 -14.75 19.63 -36.71
C ALA A 705 -15.65 18.65 -37.49
N GLY A 706 -16.33 17.70 -36.87
CA GLY A 706 -17.28 16.79 -37.47
C GLY A 706 -16.84 15.33 -37.58
N ALA A 707 -15.75 14.93 -36.94
CA ALA A 707 -15.38 13.50 -36.84
C ALA A 707 -16.55 12.67 -36.28
N SER A 708 -16.91 11.56 -36.92
CA SER A 708 -18.00 10.69 -36.46
C SER A 708 -17.62 9.95 -35.16
N ALA A 709 -16.36 9.61 -34.99
CA ALA A 709 -15.77 9.05 -33.78
C ALA A 709 -14.27 9.36 -33.70
N VAL A 710 -13.70 9.37 -32.50
CA VAL A 710 -12.24 9.44 -32.27
C VAL A 710 -11.86 8.33 -31.32
N TYR A 711 -11.00 7.43 -31.78
CA TYR A 711 -10.54 6.23 -31.02
C TYR A 711 -9.11 6.43 -30.52
N PRO A 712 -8.90 6.63 -29.22
CA PRO A 712 -7.56 6.70 -28.63
C PRO A 712 -6.83 5.36 -28.68
N PHE A 713 -5.59 5.36 -29.15
CA PHE A 713 -4.69 4.21 -29.08
C PHE A 713 -3.31 4.62 -28.59
N SER A 714 -2.71 3.85 -27.67
CA SER A 714 -1.36 4.11 -27.18
C SER A 714 -0.51 2.84 -27.21
N LEU A 715 0.80 3.00 -27.45
CA LEU A 715 1.74 1.89 -27.32
C LEU A 715 1.87 1.45 -25.84
N ALA A 716 1.89 2.39 -24.92
CA ALA A 716 1.94 2.09 -23.50
C ALA A 716 1.03 3.00 -22.68
N ALA A 717 0.54 2.49 -21.54
CA ALA A 717 -0.12 3.27 -20.51
C ALA A 717 0.69 3.24 -19.21
N THR A 718 0.78 4.37 -18.49
CA THR A 718 1.50 4.43 -17.22
C THR A 718 0.67 3.87 -16.06
N HIS A 719 -0.68 3.88 -16.15
CA HIS A 719 -1.60 3.45 -15.09
C HIS A 719 -2.78 2.66 -15.62
#